data_2fa5cfe853bafe10bda1ff5f90095b13
#
_entry.id   2fa5cfe853bafe10bda1ff5f90095b13
#
_cell.length_a   1.000
_cell.length_b   1.000
_cell.length_c   1.000
_cell.angle_alpha   90.00
_cell.angle_beta   90.00
_cell.angle_gamma   90.00
#
_symmetry.space_group_name_H-M   'P 1'
#
loop_
_entity.id
_entity.type
_entity.pdbx_description
1 polymer ?
#
loop_
_entity_poly.entity_id
_entity_poly.type
_entity_poly.pdbx_seq_one_letter_code
_entity_poly.pdbx_strand_id
1 'polypeptide(L)'
;MKKLIGLALFAVATLLIGCTEDIDKSARYVFKEKTITDYLEEHEEYAEYVKLLKMTPVSTMSDTKVFQLLSARGNYSVFAPTNEAIQVYLDSLCAKGTISEPSWAGFSDSTVLDSIRKVIVYNSVIDSGDDNVRYETATLPTTQNAELPYPNMYDRKLVVHYCDDPDSILINDALINPRNKDIPAINGVIQCMNSVVAPSNNTLAYLLNDIINSKREGYYVAAQLVRAVGMMDTLMVWRDETYEELYKKGTVKMSIQSNTDGSIQTFYSPEHRYVGFTFFAETDSFWTQAIGKPALEIGVQDVVNYLVQQGVYPDAVNNEDYRNPNNLLNQFVTYHFLPMSLSTDRLVLHYNENGYNPNNANRTVPIMEFYTTMGKRRLIKLFESKESQGVYINRFPNLNNGRRGDYHENSCDPDKEGIRVGTPDLNGENNVRNGIIYPIGKLLVYDENTRNNLQANRIRWNVTAMWPEFMTNGIRSSEITDDRHKCVYIPTDGAYKYLNDVEISEETEFLYWTGRGNGWSNMQGDEMSIRGLTDCIMRLPPVPKRGTYELRYAIQCGGNRRGMVQFYWGKDPNNLAAMGIPMDLRQGAYARNTASGTIPSDIGYAEDTDDDDYNAEIDKRLRNNGFMKGCQQYTAGSPGGSDMMRKSTICIRRILLRQTMDPDETYYIRFKTVMDDPTRYFYMDYLEYTAKEVYDNPQTPEDIW
;
A
#
# COMPACT_ATOMS: atom_id res chain seq x y z
N MET A 1 59.70 35.33 -49.09
CA MET A 1 58.64 34.40 -49.50
C MET A 1 59.05 32.92 -49.48
N LYS A 2 60.20 32.50 -50.06
CA LYS A 2 60.58 31.05 -50.08
C LYS A 2 60.83 30.41 -48.70
N LYS A 3 61.32 31.17 -47.69
CA LYS A 3 61.51 30.65 -46.31
C LYS A 3 60.19 30.49 -45.49
N LEU A 4 59.14 31.31 -45.79
CA LEU A 4 57.89 31.21 -45.16
C LEU A 4 57.05 30.01 -45.69
N ILE A 5 57.19 29.70 -46.97
CA ILE A 5 56.52 28.55 -47.60
C ILE A 5 57.14 27.24 -47.11
N GLY A 6 58.41 27.17 -46.84
CA GLY A 6 59.07 26.01 -46.26
C GLY A 6 58.66 25.76 -44.80
N LEU A 7 58.43 26.81 -44.03
CA LEU A 7 57.95 26.67 -42.64
C LEU A 7 56.50 26.25 -42.59
N ALA A 8 55.68 26.74 -43.52
CA ALA A 8 54.26 26.34 -43.60
C ALA A 8 54.06 24.87 -44.07
N LEU A 9 54.90 24.41 -45.03
CA LEU A 9 54.90 23.02 -45.47
C LEU A 9 55.47 22.07 -44.41
N PHE A 10 56.41 22.50 -43.56
CA PHE A 10 56.87 21.70 -42.44
C PHE A 10 55.85 21.62 -41.30
N ALA A 11 55.13 22.71 -41.06
CA ALA A 11 54.01 22.72 -40.08
C ALA A 11 52.77 21.85 -40.50
N VAL A 12 52.49 21.81 -41.81
CA VAL A 12 51.43 20.93 -42.36
C VAL A 12 51.89 19.48 -42.36
N ALA A 13 53.16 19.18 -42.62
CA ALA A 13 53.68 17.82 -42.54
C ALA A 13 53.69 17.26 -41.09
N THR A 14 53.98 18.11 -40.09
CA THR A 14 53.92 17.71 -38.67
C THR A 14 52.51 17.55 -38.16
N LEU A 15 51.50 18.20 -38.77
CA LEU A 15 50.10 17.99 -38.44
C LEU A 15 49.49 16.69 -39.04
N LEU A 16 50.17 16.08 -40.03
CA LEU A 16 49.72 14.83 -40.64
C LEU A 16 50.41 13.56 -40.04
N ILE A 17 51.33 13.71 -39.10
CA ILE A 17 51.97 12.62 -38.38
C ILE A 17 51.36 12.46 -36.97
N GLY A 18 50.26 13.16 -36.68
CA GLY A 18 49.55 13.03 -35.42
C GLY A 18 48.56 11.89 -35.45
N CYS A 19 48.83 10.87 -34.66
CA CYS A 19 47.91 9.81 -34.24
C CYS A 19 47.57 8.73 -35.28
N THR A 20 48.50 7.89 -35.58
CA THR A 20 48.26 6.48 -35.60
C THR A 20 48.82 5.85 -34.32
N GLU A 21 48.32 6.27 -33.19
CA GLU A 21 48.36 5.37 -32.04
C GLU A 21 47.37 4.24 -32.39
N ASP A 22 47.94 3.09 -32.74
CA ASP A 22 47.20 1.85 -32.66
C ASP A 22 46.61 1.80 -31.23
N ILE A 23 45.32 1.98 -31.11
CA ILE A 23 44.61 1.78 -29.83
C ILE A 23 44.97 0.35 -29.42
N ASP A 24 45.77 0.26 -28.36
CA ASP A 24 46.18 -1.01 -27.80
C ASP A 24 44.90 -1.78 -27.41
N LYS A 25 44.53 -2.70 -28.29
CA LYS A 25 43.31 -3.55 -28.08
C LYS A 25 43.51 -4.52 -26.96
N SER A 26 44.75 -4.69 -26.43
CA SER A 26 45.05 -5.52 -25.25
C SER A 26 44.57 -4.89 -23.94
N ALA A 27 44.40 -3.54 -23.91
CA ALA A 27 43.85 -2.79 -22.77
C ALA A 27 42.31 -2.56 -22.85
N ARG A 28 41.63 -3.10 -23.84
CA ARG A 28 40.19 -3.15 -23.79
C ARG A 28 39.79 -3.98 -22.56
N TYR A 29 39.16 -3.33 -21.60
CA TYR A 29 38.50 -3.99 -20.48
C TYR A 29 37.44 -4.91 -21.08
N VAL A 30 37.77 -6.17 -21.28
CA VAL A 30 36.84 -7.19 -21.65
C VAL A 30 36.06 -7.47 -20.36
N PHE A 31 34.82 -6.99 -20.28
CA PHE A 31 33.95 -7.37 -19.21
C PHE A 31 33.92 -8.91 -19.17
N LYS A 32 34.44 -9.48 -18.09
CA LYS A 32 34.46 -10.94 -17.89
C LYS A 32 33.08 -11.48 -17.49
N GLU A 33 32.19 -10.59 -17.10
CA GLU A 33 30.83 -10.92 -16.72
C GLU A 33 29.96 -10.98 -17.98
N LYS A 34 29.16 -12.06 -18.07
CA LYS A 34 28.24 -12.32 -19.17
C LYS A 34 26.94 -11.58 -18.96
N THR A 35 26.23 -11.31 -20.06
CA THR A 35 24.84 -10.91 -19.97
C THR A 35 23.97 -12.10 -19.52
N ILE A 36 22.76 -11.82 -19.06
CA ILE A 36 21.78 -12.87 -18.71
C ILE A 36 21.61 -13.84 -19.89
N THR A 37 21.45 -13.32 -21.09
CA THR A 37 21.26 -14.16 -22.30
C THR A 37 22.48 -14.98 -22.67
N ASP A 38 23.69 -14.45 -22.52
CA ASP A 38 24.92 -15.21 -22.78
C ASP A 38 25.05 -16.39 -21.80
N TYR A 39 24.74 -16.14 -20.53
CA TYR A 39 24.73 -17.20 -19.52
C TYR A 39 23.73 -18.30 -19.85
N LEU A 40 22.46 -17.93 -20.16
CA LEU A 40 21.39 -18.89 -20.44
C LEU A 40 21.67 -19.69 -21.73
N GLU A 41 22.29 -19.11 -22.77
CA GLU A 41 22.65 -19.82 -23.99
C GLU A 41 23.78 -20.83 -23.83
N GLU A 42 24.70 -20.59 -22.90
CA GLU A 42 25.83 -21.51 -22.64
C GLU A 42 25.43 -22.71 -21.77
N HIS A 43 24.24 -22.69 -21.16
CA HIS A 43 23.79 -23.74 -20.25
C HIS A 43 22.59 -24.50 -20.84
N GLU A 44 22.82 -25.76 -21.27
CA GLU A 44 21.83 -26.57 -21.97
C GLU A 44 20.53 -26.79 -21.15
N GLU A 45 20.59 -26.73 -19.83
CA GLU A 45 19.42 -26.85 -18.96
C GLU A 45 18.39 -25.75 -19.13
N TYR A 46 18.73 -24.63 -19.79
CA TYR A 46 17.80 -23.53 -20.10
C TYR A 46 17.41 -23.46 -21.60
N ALA A 47 17.75 -24.46 -22.42
CA ALA A 47 17.55 -24.39 -23.86
C ALA A 47 16.08 -24.14 -24.26
N GLU A 48 15.11 -24.74 -23.56
CA GLU A 48 13.67 -24.48 -23.80
C GLU A 48 13.28 -23.06 -23.38
N TYR A 49 13.76 -22.59 -22.24
CA TYR A 49 13.48 -21.21 -21.78
C TYR A 49 14.06 -20.17 -22.76
N VAL A 50 15.28 -20.38 -23.25
CA VAL A 50 15.90 -19.50 -24.27
C VAL A 50 15.06 -19.46 -25.57
N LYS A 51 14.51 -20.60 -26.01
CA LYS A 51 13.58 -20.63 -27.16
C LYS A 51 12.35 -19.76 -26.89
N LEU A 52 11.75 -19.88 -25.69
CA LEU A 52 10.59 -19.08 -25.31
C LEU A 52 10.91 -17.57 -25.29
N LEU A 53 12.06 -17.18 -24.73
CA LEU A 53 12.54 -15.79 -24.73
C LEU A 53 12.67 -15.23 -26.14
N LYS A 54 13.21 -16.00 -27.08
CA LYS A 54 13.39 -15.63 -28.49
C LYS A 54 12.07 -15.54 -29.27
N MET A 55 11.03 -16.21 -28.82
CA MET A 55 9.72 -16.21 -29.47
C MET A 55 8.77 -15.13 -28.90
N THR A 56 8.88 -14.82 -27.62
CA THR A 56 7.94 -13.96 -26.90
C THR A 56 8.27 -12.47 -27.12
N PRO A 57 7.35 -11.65 -27.67
CA PRO A 57 7.57 -10.21 -27.82
C PRO A 57 7.52 -9.51 -26.46
N VAL A 58 8.18 -8.37 -26.33
CA VAL A 58 8.17 -7.56 -25.09
C VAL A 58 6.78 -6.97 -24.80
N SER A 59 6.03 -6.65 -25.85
CA SER A 59 4.66 -6.16 -25.76
C SER A 59 3.90 -6.49 -27.06
N THR A 60 2.58 -6.31 -27.04
CA THR A 60 1.72 -6.47 -28.23
C THR A 60 2.01 -5.43 -29.31
N MET A 61 2.66 -4.33 -28.97
CA MET A 61 2.98 -3.21 -29.86
C MET A 61 4.45 -3.19 -30.32
N SER A 62 5.24 -4.17 -29.91
CA SER A 62 6.67 -4.24 -30.21
C SER A 62 7.07 -5.55 -30.86
N ASP A 63 7.88 -5.47 -31.92
CA ASP A 63 8.51 -6.65 -32.51
C ASP A 63 9.73 -7.17 -31.73
N THR A 64 10.22 -6.37 -30.78
CA THR A 64 11.35 -6.72 -29.92
C THR A 64 11.01 -7.92 -29.04
N LYS A 65 11.88 -8.91 -28.98
CA LYS A 65 11.72 -10.10 -28.17
C LYS A 65 12.31 -9.92 -26.77
N VAL A 66 11.79 -10.65 -25.80
CA VAL A 66 12.30 -10.60 -24.43
C VAL A 66 13.77 -11.00 -24.37
N PHE A 67 14.21 -11.90 -25.25
CA PHE A 67 15.63 -12.23 -25.39
C PHE A 67 16.49 -11.00 -25.72
N GLN A 68 16.03 -10.13 -26.63
CA GLN A 68 16.72 -8.91 -27.01
C GLN A 68 16.74 -7.88 -25.86
N LEU A 69 15.64 -7.80 -25.10
CA LEU A 69 15.55 -6.99 -23.88
C LEU A 69 16.63 -7.42 -22.87
N LEU A 70 16.71 -8.71 -22.57
CA LEU A 70 17.66 -9.28 -21.60
C LEU A 70 19.11 -9.33 -22.13
N SER A 71 19.36 -9.07 -23.42
CA SER A 71 20.70 -8.86 -23.99
C SER A 71 21.16 -7.43 -23.82
N ALA A 72 20.24 -6.49 -23.54
CA ALA A 72 20.53 -5.09 -23.41
C ALA A 72 21.02 -4.75 -21.99
N ARG A 73 21.54 -3.52 -21.85
CA ARG A 73 21.89 -2.99 -20.53
C ARG A 73 20.62 -2.71 -19.73
N GLY A 74 20.60 -3.12 -18.46
CA GLY A 74 19.46 -2.96 -17.57
C GLY A 74 19.77 -3.49 -16.17
N ASN A 75 18.73 -3.56 -15.33
CA ASN A 75 18.77 -4.14 -13.99
C ASN A 75 17.67 -5.20 -13.87
N TYR A 76 17.98 -6.38 -14.40
CA TYR A 76 17.00 -7.47 -14.46
C TYR A 76 17.19 -8.47 -13.32
N SER A 77 16.08 -9.02 -12.84
CA SER A 77 16.05 -10.24 -12.03
C SER A 77 15.25 -11.29 -12.80
N VAL A 78 15.92 -12.40 -13.13
CA VAL A 78 15.33 -13.46 -13.96
C VAL A 78 15.21 -14.73 -13.15
N PHE A 79 13.98 -15.19 -12.95
CA PHE A 79 13.65 -16.48 -12.33
C PHE A 79 13.56 -17.55 -13.41
N ALA A 80 14.72 -18.05 -13.84
CA ALA A 80 14.86 -18.90 -15.01
C ALA A 80 14.47 -20.36 -14.74
N PRO A 81 13.36 -20.88 -15.31
CA PRO A 81 13.00 -22.29 -15.17
C PRO A 81 13.91 -23.16 -16.02
N THR A 82 14.30 -24.32 -15.49
CA THR A 82 15.02 -25.35 -16.25
C THR A 82 14.11 -26.05 -17.24
N ASN A 83 14.69 -26.79 -18.20
CA ASN A 83 13.94 -27.63 -19.13
C ASN A 83 13.03 -28.62 -18.39
N GLU A 84 13.52 -29.20 -17.29
CA GLU A 84 12.75 -30.10 -16.43
C GLU A 84 11.58 -29.38 -15.77
N ALA A 85 11.79 -28.17 -15.24
CA ALA A 85 10.73 -27.34 -14.66
C ALA A 85 9.62 -27.02 -15.69
N ILE A 86 10.00 -26.71 -16.93
CA ILE A 86 9.04 -26.47 -18.00
C ILE A 86 8.27 -27.76 -18.36
N GLN A 87 8.97 -28.91 -18.41
CA GLN A 87 8.30 -30.17 -18.69
C GLN A 87 7.27 -30.53 -17.61
N VAL A 88 7.63 -30.43 -16.34
CA VAL A 88 6.69 -30.64 -15.21
C VAL A 88 5.47 -29.72 -15.32
N TYR A 89 5.67 -28.47 -15.75
CA TYR A 89 4.57 -27.55 -15.97
C TYR A 89 3.64 -28.01 -17.12
N LEU A 90 4.19 -28.48 -18.25
CA LEU A 90 3.41 -29.04 -19.35
C LEU A 90 2.67 -30.33 -18.92
N ASP A 91 3.31 -31.19 -18.12
CA ASP A 91 2.68 -32.37 -17.54
C ASP A 91 1.45 -31.98 -16.70
N SER A 92 1.56 -30.92 -15.90
CA SER A 92 0.45 -30.40 -15.10
C SER A 92 -0.71 -29.87 -15.95
N LEU A 93 -0.42 -29.18 -17.06
CA LEU A 93 -1.44 -28.69 -17.99
C LEU A 93 -2.15 -29.85 -18.71
N CYS A 94 -1.43 -30.92 -19.05
CA CYS A 94 -2.01 -32.13 -19.60
C CYS A 94 -2.92 -32.84 -18.59
N ALA A 95 -2.48 -32.98 -17.35
CA ALA A 95 -3.26 -33.58 -16.27
C ALA A 95 -4.56 -32.80 -15.98
N LYS A 96 -4.54 -31.47 -16.17
CA LYS A 96 -5.72 -30.59 -16.07
C LYS A 96 -6.60 -30.59 -17.32
N GLY A 97 -6.20 -31.30 -18.38
CA GLY A 97 -6.94 -31.34 -19.66
C GLY A 97 -6.83 -30.04 -20.49
N THR A 98 -5.90 -29.15 -20.17
CA THR A 98 -5.67 -27.92 -20.95
C THR A 98 -5.01 -28.24 -22.28
N ILE A 99 -4.17 -29.26 -22.33
CA ILE A 99 -3.50 -29.77 -23.53
C ILE A 99 -3.70 -31.28 -23.64
N SER A 100 -3.64 -31.79 -24.88
CA SER A 100 -3.91 -33.20 -25.19
C SER A 100 -2.75 -34.13 -24.88
N GLU A 101 -1.53 -33.64 -24.88
CA GLU A 101 -0.30 -34.35 -24.54
C GLU A 101 0.69 -33.38 -23.86
N PRO A 102 1.61 -33.87 -22.99
CA PRO A 102 2.50 -33.01 -22.21
C PRO A 102 3.68 -32.48 -23.06
N SER A 103 3.36 -31.81 -24.14
CA SER A 103 4.32 -31.23 -25.07
C SER A 103 3.76 -29.98 -25.75
N TRP A 104 4.62 -29.18 -26.38
CA TRP A 104 4.21 -28.03 -27.18
C TRP A 104 3.30 -28.40 -28.37
N ALA A 105 3.31 -29.66 -28.83
CA ALA A 105 2.43 -30.14 -29.87
C ALA A 105 1.01 -30.46 -29.36
N GLY A 106 0.83 -30.60 -28.05
CA GLY A 106 -0.47 -30.88 -27.43
C GLY A 106 -1.48 -29.72 -27.44
N PHE A 107 -1.05 -28.52 -27.86
CA PHE A 107 -1.94 -27.36 -27.99
C PHE A 107 -2.71 -27.37 -29.29
N SER A 108 -4.03 -27.43 -29.23
CA SER A 108 -4.92 -27.35 -30.38
C SER A 108 -5.20 -25.90 -30.82
N ASP A 109 -5.05 -24.92 -29.91
CA ASP A 109 -5.29 -23.50 -30.13
C ASP A 109 -3.97 -22.71 -29.98
N SER A 110 -3.59 -22.01 -31.06
CA SER A 110 -2.39 -21.17 -31.09
C SER A 110 -2.46 -20.00 -30.12
N THR A 111 -3.64 -19.51 -29.81
CA THR A 111 -3.85 -18.40 -28.85
C THR A 111 -3.55 -18.86 -27.42
N VAL A 112 -3.99 -20.07 -27.07
CA VAL A 112 -3.68 -20.70 -25.79
C VAL A 112 -2.19 -20.98 -25.69
N LEU A 113 -1.57 -21.51 -26.74
CA LEU A 113 -0.14 -21.75 -26.82
C LEU A 113 0.67 -20.46 -26.56
N ASP A 114 0.33 -19.37 -27.24
CA ASP A 114 1.01 -18.09 -27.07
C ASP A 114 0.77 -17.49 -25.68
N SER A 115 -0.42 -17.70 -25.11
CA SER A 115 -0.72 -17.32 -23.73
C SER A 115 0.17 -18.05 -22.73
N ILE A 116 0.32 -19.36 -22.86
CA ILE A 116 1.17 -20.18 -21.96
C ILE A 116 2.66 -19.79 -22.10
N ARG A 117 3.16 -19.53 -23.29
CA ARG A 117 4.52 -19.02 -23.51
C ARG A 117 4.75 -17.71 -22.78
N LYS A 118 3.80 -16.77 -22.88
CA LYS A 118 3.84 -15.51 -22.16
C LYS A 118 3.76 -15.71 -20.65
N VAL A 119 2.94 -16.65 -20.17
CA VAL A 119 2.87 -16.97 -18.72
C VAL A 119 4.24 -17.36 -18.19
N ILE A 120 4.96 -18.24 -18.88
CA ILE A 120 6.29 -18.66 -18.44
C ILE A 120 7.30 -17.51 -18.48
N VAL A 121 7.32 -16.74 -19.56
CA VAL A 121 8.33 -15.69 -19.77
C VAL A 121 8.02 -14.44 -18.96
N TYR A 122 6.81 -13.92 -19.01
CA TYR A 122 6.50 -12.63 -18.38
C TYR A 122 6.45 -12.73 -16.86
N ASN A 123 6.12 -13.89 -16.30
CA ASN A 123 6.16 -14.05 -14.83
C ASN A 123 7.59 -14.23 -14.31
N SER A 124 8.53 -14.61 -15.15
CA SER A 124 9.90 -14.90 -14.73
C SER A 124 10.85 -13.72 -14.82
N VAL A 125 10.44 -12.58 -15.36
CA VAL A 125 11.31 -11.42 -15.59
C VAL A 125 10.79 -10.20 -14.83
N ILE A 126 11.65 -9.61 -14.02
CA ILE A 126 11.45 -8.30 -13.38
C ILE A 126 12.50 -7.35 -13.93
N ASP A 127 12.07 -6.17 -14.37
CA ASP A 127 12.92 -5.06 -14.77
C ASP A 127 12.74 -3.92 -13.76
N SER A 128 13.77 -3.57 -13.01
CA SER A 128 13.73 -2.47 -12.06
C SER A 128 14.12 -1.11 -12.67
N GLY A 129 14.31 -1.08 -13.98
CA GLY A 129 14.62 0.16 -14.70
C GLY A 129 15.93 0.81 -14.25
N ASP A 130 15.87 2.11 -13.96
CA ASP A 130 17.01 2.90 -13.49
C ASP A 130 17.31 2.69 -11.99
N ASP A 131 16.41 2.08 -11.25
CA ASP A 131 16.61 1.74 -9.84
C ASP A 131 17.48 0.47 -9.78
N ASN A 132 18.68 0.56 -9.31
CA ASN A 132 19.66 -0.54 -9.29
C ASN A 132 19.27 -1.65 -8.29
N VAL A 133 18.05 -2.19 -8.42
CA VAL A 133 17.52 -3.28 -7.59
C VAL A 133 17.66 -4.60 -8.32
N ARG A 134 18.28 -5.58 -7.66
CA ARG A 134 18.44 -6.96 -8.13
C ARG A 134 18.04 -7.89 -7.01
N TYR A 135 17.18 -8.83 -7.30
CA TYR A 135 16.66 -9.76 -6.28
C TYR A 135 17.59 -10.96 -6.11
N GLU A 136 18.67 -10.74 -5.38
CA GLU A 136 19.49 -11.82 -4.80
C GLU A 136 18.80 -12.36 -3.55
N THR A 137 19.04 -13.60 -3.17
CA THR A 137 18.40 -14.21 -1.99
C THR A 137 18.65 -13.44 -0.70
N ALA A 138 19.80 -12.76 -0.60
CA ALA A 138 20.14 -11.90 0.53
C ALA A 138 19.36 -10.54 0.56
N THR A 139 18.77 -10.14 -0.56
CA THR A 139 18.03 -8.87 -0.69
C THR A 139 16.50 -9.05 -0.73
N LEU A 140 16.04 -10.30 -0.68
CA LEU A 140 14.61 -10.58 -0.62
C LEU A 140 14.00 -10.08 0.69
N PRO A 141 12.74 -9.63 0.69
CA PRO A 141 12.01 -9.26 1.90
C PRO A 141 12.05 -10.39 2.93
N THR A 142 12.34 -10.07 4.19
CA THR A 142 12.45 -11.08 5.27
C THR A 142 11.09 -11.47 5.87
N THR A 143 10.06 -10.70 5.57
CA THR A 143 8.69 -10.98 6.03
C THR A 143 8.08 -12.09 5.21
N GLN A 144 7.47 -13.06 5.87
CA GLN A 144 6.75 -14.16 5.22
C GLN A 144 5.60 -13.62 4.37
N ASN A 145 5.49 -14.10 3.12
CA ASN A 145 4.51 -13.69 2.13
C ASN A 145 4.56 -12.20 1.76
N ALA A 146 5.73 -11.58 1.85
CA ALA A 146 5.93 -10.22 1.38
C ALA A 146 6.02 -10.16 -0.15
N GLU A 147 5.46 -9.12 -0.73
CA GLU A 147 5.57 -8.84 -2.16
C GLU A 147 6.93 -8.24 -2.51
N LEU A 148 7.48 -8.66 -3.65
CA LEU A 148 8.63 -7.96 -4.24
C LEU A 148 8.20 -6.56 -4.70
N PRO A 149 8.97 -5.52 -4.41
CA PRO A 149 8.64 -4.13 -4.75
C PRO A 149 8.31 -3.88 -6.22
N TYR A 150 9.10 -4.46 -7.12
CA TYR A 150 8.93 -4.29 -8.56
C TYR A 150 8.08 -5.41 -9.16
N PRO A 151 7.13 -5.06 -10.06
CA PRO A 151 6.31 -6.06 -10.74
C PRO A 151 7.11 -6.78 -11.82
N ASN A 152 6.63 -7.97 -12.20
CA ASN A 152 7.11 -8.69 -13.37
C ASN A 152 6.54 -8.11 -14.67
N MET A 153 6.87 -8.69 -15.83
CA MET A 153 6.37 -8.23 -17.13
C MET A 153 4.85 -8.39 -17.32
N TYR A 154 4.14 -9.03 -16.38
CA TYR A 154 2.68 -9.06 -16.29
C TYR A 154 2.10 -7.98 -15.37
N ASP A 155 2.90 -7.00 -14.95
CA ASP A 155 2.52 -5.99 -13.95
C ASP A 155 2.05 -6.61 -12.63
N ARG A 156 2.62 -7.75 -12.26
CA ARG A 156 2.28 -8.47 -11.04
C ARG A 156 3.48 -8.53 -10.11
N LYS A 157 3.29 -8.17 -8.87
CA LYS A 157 4.28 -8.37 -7.82
C LYS A 157 4.32 -9.83 -7.42
N LEU A 158 5.51 -10.39 -7.39
CA LEU A 158 5.75 -11.75 -6.94
C LEU A 158 5.90 -11.77 -5.41
N VAL A 159 5.54 -12.90 -4.80
CA VAL A 159 5.52 -13.06 -3.34
C VAL A 159 6.64 -14.01 -2.92
N VAL A 160 7.36 -13.64 -1.86
CA VAL A 160 8.41 -14.47 -1.27
C VAL A 160 7.83 -15.30 -0.15
N HIS A 161 8.06 -16.59 -0.18
CA HIS A 161 7.66 -17.53 0.86
C HIS A 161 8.86 -18.32 1.37
N TYR A 162 9.06 -18.34 2.68
CA TYR A 162 10.13 -19.09 3.35
C TYR A 162 9.56 -20.39 3.92
N CYS A 163 10.20 -21.52 3.58
CA CYS A 163 9.84 -22.83 4.13
C CYS A 163 10.51 -23.07 5.49
N ASP A 164 10.10 -24.12 6.19
CA ASP A 164 10.75 -24.55 7.45
C ASP A 164 12.24 -24.85 7.28
N ASP A 165 12.64 -25.33 6.11
CA ASP A 165 14.03 -25.44 5.71
C ASP A 165 14.55 -24.06 5.28
N PRO A 166 15.54 -23.48 5.99
CA PRO A 166 16.01 -22.11 5.72
C PRO A 166 16.66 -21.92 4.35
N ASP A 167 17.07 -23.01 3.68
CA ASP A 167 17.63 -22.96 2.32
C ASP A 167 16.54 -23.01 1.23
N SER A 168 15.29 -23.26 1.60
CA SER A 168 14.16 -23.40 0.68
C SER A 168 13.35 -22.11 0.63
N ILE A 169 13.55 -21.33 -0.44
CA ILE A 169 12.85 -20.09 -0.73
C ILE A 169 11.98 -20.30 -1.96
N LEU A 170 10.70 -19.96 -1.84
CA LEU A 170 9.74 -19.98 -2.95
C LEU A 170 9.46 -18.56 -3.42
N ILE A 171 9.37 -18.40 -4.73
CA ILE A 171 8.80 -17.22 -5.36
C ILE A 171 7.40 -17.61 -5.86
N ASN A 172 6.38 -17.12 -5.19
CA ASN A 172 5.04 -17.69 -5.19
C ASN A 172 5.08 -19.16 -4.73
N ASP A 173 4.85 -20.11 -5.64
CA ASP A 173 4.96 -21.56 -5.39
C ASP A 173 6.17 -22.21 -6.09
N ALA A 174 7.01 -21.41 -6.74
CA ALA A 174 8.16 -21.87 -7.49
C ALA A 174 9.43 -21.85 -6.63
N LEU A 175 10.05 -23.00 -6.45
CA LEU A 175 11.26 -23.15 -5.64
C LEU A 175 12.50 -22.61 -6.35
N ILE A 176 13.22 -21.69 -5.70
CA ILE A 176 14.58 -21.32 -6.09
C ILE A 176 15.50 -22.52 -5.82
N ASN A 177 16.32 -22.89 -6.79
CA ASN A 177 17.27 -23.99 -6.63
C ASN A 177 18.32 -23.63 -5.56
N PRO A 178 18.39 -24.35 -4.42
CA PRO A 178 19.30 -23.98 -3.32
C PRO A 178 20.78 -24.03 -3.71
N ARG A 179 21.13 -24.82 -4.72
CA ARG A 179 22.52 -25.04 -5.16
C ARG A 179 22.95 -24.13 -6.30
N ASN A 180 21.99 -23.57 -7.03
CA ASN A 180 22.25 -22.76 -8.22
C ASN A 180 21.39 -21.50 -8.18
N LYS A 181 21.74 -20.57 -7.29
CA LYS A 181 21.04 -19.30 -7.03
C LYS A 181 22.02 -18.14 -7.09
N ASP A 182 21.48 -16.92 -7.18
CA ASP A 182 22.24 -15.67 -7.13
C ASP A 182 23.35 -15.59 -8.19
N ILE A 183 23.07 -16.07 -9.41
CA ILE A 183 24.01 -16.10 -10.50
C ILE A 183 24.18 -14.67 -11.05
N PRO A 184 25.35 -14.05 -10.91
CA PRO A 184 25.53 -12.67 -11.33
C PRO A 184 25.65 -12.56 -12.85
N ALA A 185 25.02 -11.53 -13.40
CA ALA A 185 25.19 -11.08 -14.77
C ALA A 185 25.50 -9.59 -14.83
N ILE A 186 26.16 -9.11 -15.92
CA ILE A 186 26.49 -7.69 -16.05
C ILE A 186 25.25 -6.79 -16.00
N ASN A 187 24.12 -7.30 -16.47
CA ASN A 187 22.84 -6.58 -16.55
C ASN A 187 21.76 -7.12 -15.59
N GLY A 188 22.12 -7.92 -14.58
CA GLY A 188 21.14 -8.42 -13.62
C GLY A 188 21.60 -9.59 -12.79
N VAL A 189 20.64 -10.36 -12.30
CA VAL A 189 20.85 -11.61 -11.53
C VAL A 189 19.91 -12.68 -12.07
N ILE A 190 20.36 -13.93 -12.04
CA ILE A 190 19.57 -15.10 -12.43
C ILE A 190 19.35 -15.99 -11.21
N GLN A 191 18.11 -16.31 -10.96
CA GLN A 191 17.70 -17.35 -10.00
C GLN A 191 17.28 -18.58 -10.80
N CYS A 192 17.96 -19.70 -10.58
CA CYS A 192 17.56 -20.97 -11.18
C CYS A 192 16.31 -21.49 -10.48
N MET A 193 15.28 -21.83 -11.25
CA MET A 193 14.00 -22.28 -10.73
C MET A 193 13.77 -23.75 -11.01
N ASN A 194 13.39 -24.50 -9.96
CA ASN A 194 13.01 -25.92 -10.07
C ASN A 194 11.58 -26.12 -10.58
N SER A 195 10.80 -25.03 -10.62
CA SER A 195 9.45 -25.00 -11.20
C SER A 195 9.19 -23.67 -11.90
N VAL A 196 8.18 -23.64 -12.75
CA VAL A 196 7.79 -22.42 -13.48
C VAL A 196 7.10 -21.46 -12.51
N VAL A 197 7.50 -20.19 -12.50
CA VAL A 197 6.76 -19.13 -11.81
C VAL A 197 5.50 -18.84 -12.64
N ALA A 198 4.38 -19.38 -12.24
CA ALA A 198 3.11 -19.26 -12.94
C ALA A 198 1.96 -18.92 -11.98
N PRO A 199 2.01 -17.73 -11.35
CA PRO A 199 0.91 -17.29 -10.50
C PRO A 199 -0.38 -17.20 -11.31
N SER A 200 -1.51 -17.51 -10.68
CA SER A 200 -2.80 -17.40 -11.33
C SER A 200 -3.08 -15.96 -11.78
N ASN A 201 -3.48 -15.77 -13.02
CA ASN A 201 -3.98 -14.48 -13.54
C ASN A 201 -5.48 -14.27 -13.28
N ASN A 202 -6.10 -15.20 -12.58
CA ASN A 202 -7.50 -15.14 -12.25
C ASN A 202 -7.79 -14.03 -11.24
N THR A 203 -9.01 -13.53 -11.25
CA THR A 203 -9.51 -12.59 -10.26
C THR A 203 -10.04 -13.33 -9.04
N LEU A 204 -10.26 -12.59 -7.94
CA LEU A 204 -10.87 -13.15 -6.74
C LEU A 204 -12.26 -13.74 -7.02
N ALA A 205 -13.05 -13.12 -7.90
CA ALA A 205 -14.33 -13.66 -8.32
C ALA A 205 -14.21 -15.01 -9.04
N TYR A 206 -13.19 -15.16 -9.90
CA TYR A 206 -12.92 -16.43 -10.57
C TYR A 206 -12.59 -17.52 -9.55
N LEU A 207 -11.69 -17.24 -8.62
CA LEU A 207 -11.30 -18.18 -7.57
C LEU A 207 -12.51 -18.64 -6.74
N LEU A 208 -13.34 -17.68 -6.29
CA LEU A 208 -14.52 -18.01 -5.47
C LEU A 208 -15.55 -18.83 -6.27
N ASN A 209 -15.75 -18.53 -7.55
CA ASN A 209 -16.62 -19.33 -8.42
C ASN A 209 -16.05 -20.73 -8.66
N ASP A 210 -14.74 -20.85 -8.84
CA ASP A 210 -14.08 -22.16 -8.98
C ASP A 210 -14.24 -23.00 -7.73
N ILE A 211 -14.02 -22.43 -6.54
CA ILE A 211 -14.26 -23.12 -5.24
C ILE A 211 -15.69 -23.67 -5.17
N ILE A 212 -16.69 -22.89 -5.59
CA ILE A 212 -18.11 -23.33 -5.57
C ILE A 212 -18.35 -24.46 -6.59
N ASN A 213 -17.87 -24.27 -7.83
CA ASN A 213 -18.16 -25.19 -8.93
C ASN A 213 -17.44 -26.54 -8.75
N SER A 214 -16.22 -26.53 -8.26
CA SER A 214 -15.42 -27.72 -7.98
C SER A 214 -15.74 -28.34 -6.61
N LYS A 215 -16.59 -27.69 -5.79
CA LYS A 215 -16.88 -28.09 -4.39
C LYS A 215 -15.61 -28.29 -3.57
N ARG A 216 -14.67 -27.36 -3.73
CA ARG A 216 -13.39 -27.39 -3.03
C ARG A 216 -13.55 -26.86 -1.61
N GLU A 217 -13.16 -27.67 -0.63
CA GLU A 217 -13.15 -27.28 0.77
C GLU A 217 -12.08 -26.21 1.06
N GLY A 218 -12.26 -25.51 2.16
CA GLY A 218 -11.41 -24.41 2.66
C GLY A 218 -12.23 -23.15 2.85
N TYR A 219 -12.87 -22.66 1.80
CA TYR A 219 -13.70 -21.43 1.80
C TYR A 219 -15.01 -21.60 1.01
N TYR A 220 -15.50 -22.83 0.89
CA TYR A 220 -16.71 -23.12 0.12
C TYR A 220 -17.94 -22.37 0.63
N VAL A 221 -18.15 -22.36 1.94
CA VAL A 221 -19.27 -21.63 2.56
C VAL A 221 -19.11 -20.13 2.30
N ALA A 222 -17.95 -19.55 2.61
CA ALA A 222 -17.69 -18.13 2.40
C ALA A 222 -17.90 -17.72 0.93
N ALA A 223 -17.43 -18.51 -0.03
CA ALA A 223 -17.63 -18.25 -1.45
C ALA A 223 -19.11 -18.23 -1.86
N GLN A 224 -19.94 -19.15 -1.32
CA GLN A 224 -21.38 -19.15 -1.56
C GLN A 224 -22.05 -17.87 -1.03
N LEU A 225 -21.65 -17.40 0.16
CA LEU A 225 -22.19 -16.17 0.75
C LEU A 225 -21.85 -14.95 -0.11
N VAL A 226 -20.62 -14.85 -0.60
CA VAL A 226 -20.16 -13.76 -1.50
C VAL A 226 -20.98 -13.77 -2.79
N ARG A 227 -21.24 -14.95 -3.37
CA ARG A 227 -22.09 -15.07 -4.57
C ARG A 227 -23.54 -14.66 -4.28
N ALA A 228 -24.09 -15.05 -3.14
CA ALA A 228 -25.48 -14.75 -2.77
C ALA A 228 -25.73 -13.24 -2.65
N VAL A 229 -24.77 -12.49 -2.07
CA VAL A 229 -24.89 -11.02 -1.94
C VAL A 229 -24.55 -10.26 -3.22
N GLY A 230 -24.18 -10.95 -4.31
CA GLY A 230 -23.97 -10.34 -5.62
C GLY A 230 -22.65 -9.60 -5.80
N MET A 231 -21.62 -9.91 -5.00
CA MET A 231 -20.34 -9.22 -5.09
C MET A 231 -19.41 -9.69 -6.22
N MET A 232 -19.74 -10.80 -6.91
CA MET A 232 -18.85 -11.40 -7.91
C MET A 232 -18.46 -10.43 -9.03
N ASP A 233 -19.39 -9.61 -9.52
CA ASP A 233 -19.13 -8.64 -10.60
C ASP A 233 -18.11 -7.58 -10.14
N THR A 234 -18.22 -7.13 -8.89
CA THR A 234 -17.26 -6.18 -8.28
C THR A 234 -15.87 -6.81 -8.13
N LEU A 235 -15.81 -8.06 -7.66
CA LEU A 235 -14.56 -8.77 -7.42
C LEU A 235 -13.87 -9.25 -8.71
N MET A 236 -14.53 -9.09 -9.87
CA MET A 236 -13.94 -9.37 -11.19
C MET A 236 -13.05 -8.24 -11.69
N VAL A 237 -13.29 -7.02 -11.23
CA VAL A 237 -12.52 -5.84 -11.63
C VAL A 237 -11.14 -5.86 -10.97
N TRP A 238 -10.09 -5.68 -11.76
CA TRP A 238 -8.73 -5.66 -11.25
C TRP A 238 -7.92 -4.41 -11.66
N ARG A 239 -8.40 -3.66 -12.65
CA ARG A 239 -7.80 -2.39 -13.09
C ARG A 239 -8.85 -1.47 -13.69
N ASP A 240 -8.52 -0.21 -13.79
CA ASP A 240 -9.30 0.80 -14.49
C ASP A 240 -8.74 1.04 -15.89
N GLU A 241 -9.31 0.32 -16.87
CA GLU A 241 -8.89 0.43 -18.27
C GLU A 241 -9.13 1.83 -18.85
N THR A 242 -10.15 2.54 -18.35
CA THR A 242 -10.45 3.91 -18.79
C THR A 242 -9.33 4.87 -18.41
N TYR A 243 -8.83 4.78 -17.18
CA TYR A 243 -7.68 5.57 -16.73
C TYR A 243 -6.45 5.32 -17.60
N GLU A 244 -6.09 4.06 -17.79
CA GLU A 244 -4.90 3.67 -18.57
C GLU A 244 -4.98 4.13 -20.04
N GLU A 245 -6.17 4.08 -20.65
CA GLU A 245 -6.37 4.62 -21.99
C GLU A 245 -6.20 6.13 -22.05
N LEU A 246 -6.78 6.86 -21.10
CA LEU A 246 -6.66 8.32 -21.02
C LEU A 246 -5.22 8.75 -20.74
N TYR A 247 -4.52 7.99 -19.88
CA TYR A 247 -3.09 8.20 -19.62
C TYR A 247 -2.26 8.03 -20.89
N LYS A 248 -2.41 6.91 -21.61
CA LYS A 248 -1.71 6.63 -22.88
C LYS A 248 -1.99 7.66 -23.98
N LYS A 249 -3.21 8.20 -24.00
CA LYS A 249 -3.60 9.28 -24.95
C LYS A 249 -3.08 10.66 -24.52
N GLY A 250 -2.47 10.78 -23.34
CA GLY A 250 -2.03 12.07 -22.78
C GLY A 250 -3.17 12.98 -22.34
N THR A 251 -4.40 12.46 -22.19
CA THR A 251 -5.56 13.21 -21.67
C THR A 251 -5.44 13.38 -20.17
N VAL A 252 -4.93 12.34 -19.46
CA VAL A 252 -4.52 12.45 -18.06
C VAL A 252 -3.15 13.11 -18.01
N LYS A 253 -2.99 14.08 -17.14
CA LYS A 253 -1.73 14.80 -16.94
C LYS A 253 -0.67 13.86 -16.39
N MET A 254 0.30 13.50 -17.22
CA MET A 254 1.33 12.49 -16.89
C MET A 254 2.36 12.98 -15.88
N SER A 255 2.59 14.30 -15.82
CA SER A 255 3.53 14.90 -14.87
C SER A 255 3.24 16.37 -14.68
N ILE A 256 3.73 16.90 -13.57
CA ILE A 256 3.77 18.34 -13.31
C ILE A 256 5.17 18.78 -12.92
N GLN A 257 5.47 20.06 -13.15
CA GLN A 257 6.65 20.70 -12.61
C GLN A 257 6.23 21.57 -11.45
N SER A 258 6.79 21.35 -10.29
CA SER A 258 6.50 22.15 -9.11
C SER A 258 7.80 22.56 -8.41
N ASN A 259 7.79 23.78 -7.86
CA ASN A 259 8.95 24.32 -7.15
C ASN A 259 8.98 23.76 -5.72
N THR A 260 10.03 23.04 -5.40
CA THR A 260 10.31 22.53 -4.06
C THR A 260 11.61 23.15 -3.56
N ASP A 261 11.51 23.96 -2.51
CA ASP A 261 12.67 24.54 -1.81
C ASP A 261 13.69 25.28 -2.71
N GLY A 262 13.17 25.90 -3.80
CA GLY A 262 13.99 26.69 -4.72
C GLY A 262 14.49 25.93 -5.94
N SER A 263 14.15 24.64 -6.09
CA SER A 263 14.40 23.86 -7.30
C SER A 263 13.09 23.42 -7.96
N ILE A 264 13.06 23.44 -9.29
CA ILE A 264 11.92 22.89 -10.05
C ILE A 264 12.16 21.39 -10.18
N GLN A 265 11.20 20.61 -9.74
CA GLN A 265 11.19 19.15 -9.86
C GLN A 265 10.00 18.69 -10.67
N THR A 266 10.17 17.59 -11.40
CA THR A 266 9.08 16.94 -12.14
C THR A 266 8.51 15.80 -11.30
N PHE A 267 7.19 15.77 -11.17
CA PHE A 267 6.45 14.74 -10.46
C PHE A 267 5.56 14.01 -11.44
N TYR A 268 5.63 12.69 -11.44
CA TYR A 268 4.94 11.84 -12.36
C TYR A 268 3.66 11.27 -11.75
N SER A 269 2.62 11.09 -12.57
CA SER A 269 1.42 10.37 -12.21
C SER A 269 1.66 8.86 -12.29
N PRO A 270 0.90 8.05 -11.54
CA PRO A 270 0.88 6.61 -11.75
C PRO A 270 0.41 6.26 -13.18
N GLU A 271 1.06 5.29 -13.82
CA GLU A 271 0.66 4.81 -15.16
C GLU A 271 -0.58 3.91 -15.11
N HIS A 272 -0.75 3.21 -13.99
CA HIS A 272 -1.81 2.24 -13.78
C HIS A 272 -2.71 2.65 -12.62
N ARG A 273 -3.95 2.15 -12.65
CA ARG A 273 -4.90 2.24 -11.55
C ARG A 273 -5.51 0.86 -11.32
N TYR A 274 -4.81 0.08 -10.49
CA TYR A 274 -5.29 -1.24 -10.10
C TYR A 274 -6.38 -1.16 -9.06
N VAL A 275 -7.29 -2.14 -9.11
CA VAL A 275 -8.37 -2.36 -8.14
C VAL A 275 -8.09 -3.67 -7.42
N GLY A 276 -8.17 -3.65 -6.11
CA GLY A 276 -7.86 -4.81 -5.30
C GLY A 276 -8.74 -4.96 -4.07
N PHE A 277 -8.71 -6.16 -3.47
CA PHE A 277 -9.57 -6.52 -2.35
C PHE A 277 -8.79 -7.34 -1.32
N THR A 278 -9.12 -7.13 -0.06
CA THR A 278 -8.71 -8.01 1.04
C THR A 278 -9.95 -8.65 1.62
N PHE A 279 -9.98 -9.96 1.68
CA PHE A 279 -11.10 -10.74 2.18
C PHE A 279 -10.70 -11.52 3.44
N PHE A 280 -11.28 -11.20 4.56
CA PHE A 280 -11.15 -11.97 5.80
C PHE A 280 -12.26 -13.00 5.83
N ALA A 281 -11.94 -14.28 5.67
CA ALA A 281 -12.93 -15.33 5.49
C ALA A 281 -12.89 -16.36 6.64
N GLU A 282 -14.02 -16.62 7.24
CA GLU A 282 -14.17 -17.80 8.09
C GLU A 282 -13.95 -19.05 7.25
N THR A 283 -13.14 -19.97 7.78
CA THR A 283 -12.85 -21.25 7.13
C THR A 283 -14.04 -22.21 7.17
N ASP A 284 -14.09 -23.16 6.26
CA ASP A 284 -15.09 -24.22 6.27
C ASP A 284 -15.05 -25.05 7.57
N SER A 285 -13.88 -25.18 8.19
CA SER A 285 -13.74 -25.80 9.51
C SER A 285 -14.50 -25.04 10.60
N PHE A 286 -14.42 -23.71 10.59
CA PHE A 286 -15.22 -22.87 11.49
C PHE A 286 -16.73 -23.11 11.29
N TRP A 287 -17.20 -23.05 10.04
CA TRP A 287 -18.63 -23.23 9.74
C TRP A 287 -19.14 -24.62 10.08
N THR A 288 -18.36 -25.67 9.82
CA THR A 288 -18.68 -27.05 10.21
C THR A 288 -18.87 -27.16 11.72
N GLN A 289 -17.99 -26.56 12.50
CA GLN A 289 -18.11 -26.55 13.96
C GLN A 289 -19.30 -25.71 14.46
N ALA A 290 -19.51 -24.54 13.85
CA ALA A 290 -20.54 -23.58 14.28
C ALA A 290 -21.97 -24.09 13.98
N ILE A 291 -22.18 -24.73 12.83
CA ILE A 291 -23.51 -25.17 12.36
C ILE A 291 -23.73 -26.65 12.62
N GLY A 292 -22.67 -27.45 12.76
CA GLY A 292 -22.78 -28.90 13.00
C GLY A 292 -23.09 -29.73 11.75
N LYS A 293 -22.79 -29.23 10.56
CA LYS A 293 -22.94 -29.90 9.26
C LYS A 293 -21.61 -29.91 8.51
N PRO A 294 -21.35 -30.91 7.63
CA PRO A 294 -20.24 -30.84 6.70
C PRO A 294 -20.30 -29.55 5.86
N ALA A 295 -19.18 -28.90 5.60
CA ALA A 295 -19.14 -27.61 4.91
C ALA A 295 -19.84 -27.63 3.54
N LEU A 296 -19.69 -28.71 2.77
CA LEU A 296 -20.33 -28.87 1.46
C LEU A 296 -21.86 -29.03 1.51
N GLU A 297 -22.43 -29.28 2.69
CA GLU A 297 -23.87 -29.38 2.93
C GLU A 297 -24.47 -28.11 3.56
N ILE A 298 -23.61 -27.14 3.93
CA ILE A 298 -24.03 -25.85 4.49
C ILE A 298 -24.48 -24.94 3.36
N GLY A 299 -25.78 -24.58 3.38
CA GLY A 299 -26.33 -23.59 2.45
C GLY A 299 -26.36 -22.17 3.03
N VAL A 300 -26.64 -21.20 2.18
CA VAL A 300 -26.76 -19.77 2.58
C VAL A 300 -27.76 -19.59 3.73
N GLN A 301 -28.90 -20.27 3.67
CA GLN A 301 -29.94 -20.16 4.70
C GLN A 301 -29.49 -20.71 6.05
N ASP A 302 -28.64 -21.74 6.09
CA ASP A 302 -28.09 -22.26 7.35
C ASP A 302 -27.24 -21.18 8.06
N VAL A 303 -26.45 -20.44 7.29
CA VAL A 303 -25.65 -19.33 7.82
C VAL A 303 -26.52 -18.17 8.27
N VAL A 304 -27.53 -17.80 7.49
CA VAL A 304 -28.53 -16.77 7.90
C VAL A 304 -29.21 -17.13 9.22
N ASN A 305 -29.64 -18.38 9.35
CA ASN A 305 -30.26 -18.85 10.59
C ASN A 305 -29.29 -18.80 11.77
N TYR A 306 -28.06 -19.18 11.56
CA TYR A 306 -27.02 -19.10 12.58
C TYR A 306 -26.76 -17.63 13.02
N LEU A 307 -26.64 -16.69 12.08
CA LEU A 307 -26.44 -15.27 12.38
C LEU A 307 -27.61 -14.68 13.16
N VAL A 308 -28.88 -15.07 12.82
CA VAL A 308 -30.07 -14.67 13.57
C VAL A 308 -30.02 -15.23 14.98
N GLN A 309 -29.63 -16.49 15.15
CA GLN A 309 -29.49 -17.11 16.46
C GLN A 309 -28.42 -16.42 17.33
N GLN A 310 -27.35 -15.95 16.73
CA GLN A 310 -26.30 -15.16 17.41
C GLN A 310 -26.75 -13.73 17.76
N GLY A 311 -27.92 -13.29 17.25
CA GLY A 311 -28.46 -11.94 17.50
C GLY A 311 -27.63 -10.81 16.89
N VAL A 312 -26.83 -11.10 15.87
CA VAL A 312 -26.02 -10.07 15.17
C VAL A 312 -26.92 -9.27 14.22
N TYR A 313 -26.61 -7.97 14.09
CA TYR A 313 -27.36 -7.04 13.23
C TYR A 313 -28.90 -7.03 13.51
N PRO A 314 -29.33 -6.75 14.74
CA PRO A 314 -30.77 -6.88 15.12
C PRO A 314 -31.68 -5.95 14.30
N ASP A 315 -31.15 -4.84 13.79
CA ASP A 315 -31.90 -3.86 12.99
C ASP A 315 -31.84 -4.14 11.47
N ALA A 316 -31.19 -5.22 11.06
CA ALA A 316 -31.05 -5.57 9.65
C ALA A 316 -32.33 -6.23 9.11
N VAL A 317 -32.58 -6.00 7.81
CA VAL A 317 -33.65 -6.69 7.10
C VAL A 317 -33.27 -8.16 6.93
N ASN A 318 -34.13 -9.07 7.41
CA ASN A 318 -33.98 -10.52 7.25
C ASN A 318 -34.97 -11.05 6.23
N ASN A 319 -34.56 -11.11 4.97
CA ASN A 319 -35.34 -11.69 3.86
C ASN A 319 -34.37 -12.28 2.83
N GLU A 320 -34.88 -12.80 1.72
CA GLU A 320 -34.09 -13.41 0.64
C GLU A 320 -33.46 -12.38 -0.34
N ASP A 321 -33.75 -11.10 -0.18
CA ASP A 321 -33.06 -10.04 -0.98
C ASP A 321 -31.67 -9.75 -0.42
N TYR A 322 -30.76 -10.69 -0.63
CA TYR A 322 -29.39 -10.62 -0.13
C TYR A 322 -28.55 -9.53 -0.79
N ARG A 323 -28.99 -8.95 -1.90
CA ARG A 323 -28.31 -7.83 -2.57
C ARG A 323 -28.62 -6.48 -1.93
N ASN A 324 -29.65 -6.40 -1.13
CA ASN A 324 -30.03 -5.19 -0.42
C ASN A 324 -28.98 -4.85 0.65
N PRO A 325 -28.38 -3.65 0.65
CA PRO A 325 -27.37 -3.26 1.66
C PRO A 325 -27.88 -3.28 3.10
N ASN A 326 -29.20 -3.23 3.32
CA ASN A 326 -29.80 -3.32 4.64
C ASN A 326 -30.09 -4.77 5.07
N ASN A 327 -29.89 -5.74 4.18
CA ASN A 327 -30.09 -7.15 4.50
C ASN A 327 -28.98 -7.63 5.47
N LEU A 328 -29.37 -8.53 6.39
CA LEU A 328 -28.47 -9.10 7.39
C LEU A 328 -27.24 -9.76 6.76
N LEU A 329 -27.47 -10.64 5.77
CA LEU A 329 -26.38 -11.34 5.10
C LEU A 329 -25.48 -10.39 4.32
N ASN A 330 -26.04 -9.36 3.67
CA ASN A 330 -25.26 -8.37 2.97
C ASN A 330 -24.34 -7.60 3.90
N GLN A 331 -24.84 -7.13 5.03
CA GLN A 331 -24.04 -6.42 6.04
C GLN A 331 -22.93 -7.32 6.60
N PHE A 332 -23.24 -8.60 6.85
CA PHE A 332 -22.28 -9.57 7.32
C PHE A 332 -21.15 -9.74 6.29
N VAL A 333 -21.47 -10.16 5.07
CA VAL A 333 -20.46 -10.46 4.05
C VAL A 333 -19.62 -9.24 3.67
N THR A 334 -20.25 -8.09 3.48
CA THR A 334 -19.52 -6.88 3.04
C THR A 334 -18.60 -6.31 4.12
N TYR A 335 -18.83 -6.61 5.39
CA TYR A 335 -17.93 -6.25 6.49
C TYR A 335 -16.61 -7.01 6.45
N HIS A 336 -16.55 -8.15 5.78
CA HIS A 336 -15.35 -8.96 5.62
C HIS A 336 -14.39 -8.46 4.53
N PHE A 337 -14.79 -7.46 3.75
CA PHE A 337 -14.02 -6.98 2.62
C PHE A 337 -13.49 -5.57 2.83
N LEU A 338 -12.19 -5.42 2.55
CA LEU A 338 -11.61 -4.10 2.30
C LEU A 338 -11.53 -3.86 0.79
N PRO A 339 -11.84 -2.63 0.31
CA PRO A 339 -11.76 -2.28 -1.12
C PRO A 339 -10.31 -2.00 -1.56
N MET A 340 -9.35 -2.74 -1.04
CA MET A 340 -7.93 -2.61 -1.33
C MET A 340 -7.23 -3.96 -1.15
N SER A 341 -6.20 -4.23 -1.93
CA SER A 341 -5.36 -5.42 -1.78
C SER A 341 -4.20 -5.12 -0.84
N LEU A 342 -4.19 -5.81 0.30
CA LEU A 342 -3.16 -5.68 1.33
C LEU A 342 -2.42 -7.00 1.49
N SER A 343 -1.15 -7.03 1.16
CA SER A 343 -0.26 -8.13 1.52
C SER A 343 -0.05 -8.20 3.04
N THR A 344 0.48 -9.30 3.53
CA THR A 344 0.63 -9.53 4.98
C THR A 344 1.43 -8.43 5.67
N ASP A 345 2.47 -7.93 5.03
CA ASP A 345 3.32 -6.83 5.49
C ASP A 345 2.67 -5.43 5.36
N ARG A 346 1.51 -5.35 4.70
CA ARG A 346 0.74 -4.11 4.47
C ARG A 346 -0.56 -4.02 5.27
N LEU A 347 -0.93 -5.07 5.98
CA LEU A 347 -2.12 -5.06 6.85
C LEU A 347 -2.00 -3.97 7.93
N VAL A 348 -0.82 -3.80 8.49
CA VAL A 348 -0.43 -2.68 9.35
C VAL A 348 0.93 -2.17 8.90
N LEU A 349 1.10 -0.86 8.81
CA LEU A 349 2.33 -0.28 8.28
C LEU A 349 3.39 -0.10 9.37
N HIS A 350 4.52 -0.76 9.19
CA HIS A 350 5.76 -0.55 9.93
C HIS A 350 6.64 0.48 9.22
N TYR A 351 6.33 1.74 9.37
CA TYR A 351 7.06 2.77 8.65
C TYR A 351 8.55 2.82 8.99
N ASN A 352 8.90 2.58 10.23
CA ASN A 352 10.29 2.72 10.66
C ASN A 352 10.89 1.38 11.08
N GLU A 353 10.95 0.43 10.17
CA GLU A 353 11.59 -0.87 10.42
C GLU A 353 13.06 -0.71 10.82
N ASN A 354 13.78 0.27 10.27
CA ASN A 354 15.16 0.59 10.65
C ASN A 354 15.27 1.24 12.04
N GLY A 355 14.21 1.84 12.55
CA GLY A 355 14.10 2.41 13.89
C GLY A 355 13.32 1.54 14.86
N TYR A 356 12.59 0.55 14.35
CA TYR A 356 11.89 -0.45 15.14
C TYR A 356 12.91 -1.42 15.72
N ASN A 357 13.19 -1.28 17.00
CA ASN A 357 14.04 -2.24 17.71
C ASN A 357 13.16 -3.13 18.59
N PRO A 358 12.86 -4.36 18.16
CA PRO A 358 12.02 -5.27 18.95
C PRO A 358 12.64 -5.62 20.32
N ASN A 359 13.94 -5.42 20.48
CA ASN A 359 14.65 -5.65 21.72
C ASN A 359 14.64 -4.45 22.66
N ASN A 360 14.17 -3.29 22.20
CA ASN A 360 14.08 -2.09 23.02
C ASN A 360 12.61 -1.82 23.40
N ALA A 361 12.15 -2.49 24.45
CA ALA A 361 10.78 -2.40 24.95
C ALA A 361 10.32 -0.95 25.20
N ASN A 362 11.24 -0.07 25.56
CA ASN A 362 10.93 1.31 25.97
C ASN A 362 10.68 2.27 24.79
N ARG A 363 10.76 1.80 23.54
CA ARG A 363 10.63 2.64 22.35
C ARG A 363 9.62 2.14 21.33
N THR A 364 8.83 1.14 21.69
CA THR A 364 7.84 0.57 20.79
C THR A 364 6.48 1.22 21.03
N VAL A 365 5.81 1.61 19.96
CA VAL A 365 4.44 2.13 20.00
C VAL A 365 3.47 1.09 19.46
N PRO A 366 2.19 1.12 19.84
CA PRO A 366 1.19 0.26 19.25
C PRO A 366 1.11 0.48 17.74
N ILE A 367 1.09 -0.61 16.98
CA ILE A 367 0.96 -0.56 15.54
C ILE A 367 -0.46 -0.97 15.20
N MET A 368 -1.21 -0.03 14.66
CA MET A 368 -2.61 -0.23 14.30
C MET A 368 -3.00 0.64 13.13
N GLU A 369 -3.94 0.13 12.35
CA GLU A 369 -4.59 0.85 11.26
C GLU A 369 -6.11 0.72 11.38
N PHE A 370 -6.82 1.74 10.94
CA PHE A 370 -8.25 1.71 10.80
C PHE A 370 -8.60 1.76 9.33
N TYR A 371 -9.43 0.84 8.88
CA TYR A 371 -9.89 0.78 7.50
C TYR A 371 -11.39 0.87 7.42
N THR A 372 -11.87 1.24 6.25
CA THR A 372 -13.30 1.26 5.93
C THR A 372 -13.63 0.04 5.07
N THR A 373 -14.59 -0.78 5.51
CA THR A 373 -15.03 -1.96 4.79
C THR A 373 -15.95 -1.62 3.62
N MET A 374 -16.26 -2.60 2.79
CA MET A 374 -17.23 -2.47 1.70
C MET A 374 -18.67 -2.39 2.23
N GLY A 375 -19.65 -2.37 1.33
CA GLY A 375 -21.08 -2.30 1.66
C GLY A 375 -21.46 -1.01 2.39
N LYS A 376 -21.95 -1.14 3.61
CA LYS A 376 -22.32 0.02 4.44
C LYS A 376 -21.14 0.83 4.97
N ARG A 377 -19.91 0.52 4.59
CA ARG A 377 -18.71 1.24 5.01
C ARG A 377 -18.58 1.30 6.55
N ARG A 378 -18.33 0.17 7.16
CA ARG A 378 -18.07 0.09 8.61
C ARG A 378 -16.57 0.16 8.88
N LEU A 379 -16.21 0.58 10.08
CA LEU A 379 -14.82 0.59 10.50
C LEU A 379 -14.38 -0.79 10.94
N ILE A 380 -13.14 -1.10 10.60
CA ILE A 380 -12.41 -2.24 11.10
C ILE A 380 -11.05 -1.76 11.60
N LYS A 381 -10.60 -2.28 12.75
CA LYS A 381 -9.28 -2.01 13.30
C LYS A 381 -8.40 -3.23 13.07
N LEU A 382 -7.25 -3.03 12.47
CA LEU A 382 -6.17 -4.01 12.45
C LEU A 382 -5.12 -3.60 13.48
N PHE A 383 -4.73 -4.52 14.33
CA PHE A 383 -3.79 -4.31 15.42
C PHE A 383 -2.73 -5.39 15.40
N GLU A 384 -1.47 -5.01 15.36
CA GLU A 384 -0.38 -5.94 15.52
C GLU A 384 -0.01 -6.10 16.98
N SER A 385 -0.17 -7.33 17.49
CA SER A 385 0.22 -7.68 18.83
C SER A 385 1.69 -8.07 18.87
N LYS A 386 2.46 -7.32 19.63
CA LYS A 386 3.87 -7.61 19.89
C LYS A 386 4.03 -8.85 20.79
N GLU A 387 3.13 -9.01 21.76
CA GLU A 387 3.21 -10.11 22.75
C GLU A 387 2.77 -11.45 22.15
N SER A 388 1.68 -11.45 21.36
CA SER A 388 1.16 -12.67 20.74
C SER A 388 1.63 -12.90 19.30
N GLN A 389 2.47 -12.03 18.78
CA GLN A 389 3.05 -12.11 17.42
C GLN A 389 2.01 -12.40 16.34
N GLY A 390 1.34 -11.37 15.86
CA GLY A 390 0.38 -11.47 14.77
C GLY A 390 -0.54 -10.26 14.66
N VAL A 391 -1.23 -10.20 13.53
CA VAL A 391 -2.24 -9.17 13.27
C VAL A 391 -3.61 -9.67 13.73
N TYR A 392 -4.35 -8.80 14.39
CA TYR A 392 -5.68 -9.09 14.92
C TYR A 392 -6.69 -8.07 14.42
N ILE A 393 -7.86 -8.57 14.04
CA ILE A 393 -9.02 -7.76 13.72
C ILE A 393 -9.75 -7.39 15.02
N ASN A 394 -10.04 -6.10 15.20
CA ASN A 394 -10.81 -5.56 16.32
C ASN A 394 -10.30 -6.02 17.71
N ARG A 395 -8.97 -6.01 17.88
CA ARG A 395 -8.32 -6.20 19.18
C ARG A 395 -8.19 -4.86 19.89
N PHE A 396 -8.60 -4.82 21.17
CA PHE A 396 -8.59 -3.62 22.00
C PHE A 396 -7.91 -3.93 23.36
N PRO A 397 -6.58 -4.10 23.38
CA PRO A 397 -5.86 -4.41 24.60
C PRO A 397 -5.82 -3.21 25.55
N ASN A 398 -5.63 -3.48 26.82
CA ASN A 398 -5.29 -2.47 27.81
C ASN A 398 -3.82 -2.09 27.62
N LEU A 399 -3.59 -0.98 26.94
CA LEU A 399 -2.25 -0.47 26.71
C LEU A 399 -1.69 0.13 28.02
N ASN A 400 -0.40 0.01 28.21
CA ASN A 400 0.24 0.63 29.36
C ASN A 400 0.14 2.15 29.24
N ASN A 401 -0.59 2.77 30.17
CA ASN A 401 -0.75 4.22 30.25
C ASN A 401 0.40 4.88 30.99
N GLY A 402 1.44 4.14 31.33
CA GLY A 402 2.48 4.58 32.16
C GLY A 402 3.33 5.65 31.53
N ARG A 403 4.44 5.53 31.10
CA ARG A 403 5.36 6.59 30.69
C ARG A 403 5.52 6.66 29.19
N ARG A 404 5.87 7.83 28.69
CA ARG A 404 6.23 8.05 27.30
C ARG A 404 7.23 7.03 26.78
N GLY A 405 6.94 6.47 25.63
CA GLY A 405 7.80 5.52 24.94
C GLY A 405 7.69 4.08 25.41
N ASP A 406 6.92 3.81 26.47
CA ASP A 406 6.66 2.44 26.91
C ASP A 406 5.38 1.92 26.27
N TYR A 407 5.50 0.91 25.45
CA TYR A 407 4.39 0.15 24.92
C TYR A 407 4.41 -1.27 25.47
N HIS A 408 3.38 -1.60 26.22
CA HIS A 408 3.11 -2.96 26.67
C HIS A 408 1.60 -3.21 26.61
N GLU A 409 1.21 -4.36 26.13
CA GLU A 409 -0.15 -4.87 26.29
C GLU A 409 -0.26 -5.39 27.74
N ASN A 410 -0.87 -4.60 28.64
CA ASN A 410 -1.02 -5.02 30.03
C ASN A 410 -1.94 -6.24 30.18
N SER A 411 -3.02 -6.25 29.42
CA SER A 411 -4.02 -7.29 29.42
C SER A 411 -4.97 -7.08 28.25
N CYS A 412 -5.72 -8.11 27.90
CA CYS A 412 -6.82 -7.99 26.97
C CYS A 412 -8.00 -8.77 27.54
N ASP A 413 -9.11 -8.08 27.77
CA ASP A 413 -10.34 -8.73 28.20
C ASP A 413 -10.81 -9.73 27.12
N PRO A 414 -11.45 -10.86 27.49
CA PRO A 414 -11.83 -11.89 26.51
C PRO A 414 -12.73 -11.40 25.36
N ASP A 415 -13.58 -10.41 25.63
CA ASP A 415 -14.48 -9.78 24.66
C ASP A 415 -13.78 -8.74 23.78
N LYS A 416 -12.49 -8.45 24.04
CA LYS A 416 -11.64 -7.47 23.35
C LYS A 416 -10.43 -8.09 22.67
N GLU A 417 -10.25 -9.40 22.79
CA GLU A 417 -9.10 -10.10 22.18
C GLU A 417 -9.01 -9.94 20.67
N GLY A 418 -10.14 -9.74 20.02
CA GLY A 418 -10.24 -9.68 18.57
C GLY A 418 -10.06 -11.04 17.88
N ILE A 419 -9.89 -11.01 16.58
CA ILE A 419 -9.76 -12.18 15.73
C ILE A 419 -8.38 -12.19 15.08
N ARG A 420 -7.61 -13.26 15.34
CA ARG A 420 -6.31 -13.41 14.72
C ARG A 420 -6.48 -13.64 13.22
N VAL A 421 -5.73 -12.89 12.43
CA VAL A 421 -5.61 -13.08 10.99
C VAL A 421 -4.64 -14.24 10.74
N GLY A 422 -5.09 -15.25 10.02
CA GLY A 422 -4.25 -16.38 9.64
C GLY A 422 -3.37 -16.07 8.43
N THR A 423 -2.44 -16.96 8.15
CA THR A 423 -1.58 -16.87 6.97
C THR A 423 -2.40 -17.21 5.72
N PRO A 424 -2.39 -16.34 4.69
CA PRO A 424 -3.10 -16.62 3.45
C PRO A 424 -2.39 -17.73 2.67
N ASP A 425 -3.17 -18.58 2.02
CA ASP A 425 -2.66 -19.52 1.03
C ASP A 425 -2.58 -18.83 -0.33
N LEU A 426 -1.37 -18.43 -0.71
CA LEU A 426 -1.09 -17.73 -1.97
C LEU A 426 -0.51 -18.67 -3.04
N ASN A 427 -0.61 -19.98 -2.86
CA ASN A 427 -0.04 -20.96 -3.76
C ASN A 427 -0.99 -21.26 -4.93
N GLY A 428 -0.43 -21.49 -6.12
CA GLY A 428 -1.13 -21.95 -7.30
C GLY A 428 -2.38 -21.11 -7.64
N GLU A 429 -3.52 -21.78 -7.68
CA GLU A 429 -4.80 -21.17 -8.07
C GLU A 429 -5.38 -20.23 -7.01
N ASN A 430 -4.94 -20.34 -5.75
CA ASN A 430 -5.37 -19.45 -4.67
C ASN A 430 -4.71 -18.08 -4.74
N ASN A 431 -3.62 -17.94 -5.47
CA ASN A 431 -2.95 -16.68 -5.71
C ASN A 431 -3.59 -15.93 -6.88
N VAL A 432 -4.50 -15.02 -6.60
CA VAL A 432 -5.21 -14.23 -7.62
C VAL A 432 -4.64 -12.82 -7.76
N ARG A 433 -4.91 -12.17 -8.91
CA ARG A 433 -4.25 -10.90 -9.26
C ARG A 433 -4.82 -9.66 -8.56
N ASN A 434 -6.04 -9.73 -8.03
CA ASN A 434 -6.72 -8.56 -7.46
C ASN A 434 -7.23 -8.78 -6.05
N GLY A 435 -6.69 -9.74 -5.30
CA GLY A 435 -7.13 -9.90 -3.92
C GLY A 435 -6.36 -10.96 -3.16
N ILE A 436 -6.55 -10.93 -1.84
CA ILE A 436 -5.98 -11.89 -0.90
C ILE A 436 -7.08 -12.35 0.04
N ILE A 437 -7.17 -13.68 0.25
CA ILE A 437 -8.05 -14.28 1.24
C ILE A 437 -7.23 -14.59 2.50
N TYR A 438 -7.62 -13.98 3.60
CA TYR A 438 -7.05 -14.26 4.91
C TYR A 438 -7.99 -15.14 5.72
N PRO A 439 -7.56 -16.33 6.15
CA PRO A 439 -8.39 -17.20 6.99
C PRO A 439 -8.55 -16.60 8.37
N ILE A 440 -9.78 -16.69 8.89
CA ILE A 440 -10.10 -16.36 10.28
C ILE A 440 -10.84 -17.52 10.94
N GLY A 441 -10.59 -17.69 12.24
CA GLY A 441 -11.13 -18.81 13.03
C GLY A 441 -12.25 -18.43 14.00
N LYS A 442 -12.74 -17.19 13.97
CA LYS A 442 -13.85 -16.70 14.79
C LYS A 442 -14.80 -15.90 13.92
N LEU A 443 -16.08 -15.82 14.31
CA LEU A 443 -17.09 -15.03 13.61
C LEU A 443 -16.76 -13.55 13.62
N LEU A 444 -16.63 -12.94 12.44
CA LEU A 444 -16.35 -11.51 12.28
C LEU A 444 -17.67 -10.74 12.11
N VAL A 445 -18.02 -9.95 13.11
CA VAL A 445 -19.27 -9.18 13.12
C VAL A 445 -19.05 -7.74 13.57
N TYR A 446 -19.89 -6.85 13.09
CA TYR A 446 -19.93 -5.44 13.50
C TYR A 446 -21.08 -5.26 14.51
N ASP A 447 -20.92 -5.89 15.67
CA ASP A 447 -21.89 -5.89 16.77
C ASP A 447 -21.78 -4.63 17.64
N GLU A 448 -22.60 -4.55 18.67
CA GLU A 448 -22.58 -3.43 19.60
C GLU A 448 -21.27 -3.36 20.40
N ASN A 449 -20.69 -4.49 20.76
CA ASN A 449 -19.43 -4.56 21.48
C ASN A 449 -18.30 -3.98 20.63
N THR A 450 -18.19 -4.38 19.37
CA THR A 450 -17.22 -3.84 18.41
C THR A 450 -17.40 -2.33 18.24
N ARG A 451 -18.64 -1.85 18.07
CA ARG A 451 -18.94 -0.41 17.92
C ARG A 451 -18.54 0.40 19.15
N ASN A 452 -18.84 -0.11 20.35
CA ASN A 452 -18.49 0.55 21.62
C ASN A 452 -16.97 0.63 21.81
N ASN A 453 -16.27 -0.46 21.53
CA ASN A 453 -14.82 -0.51 21.65
C ASN A 453 -14.13 0.42 20.62
N LEU A 454 -14.62 0.47 19.38
CA LEU A 454 -14.12 1.43 18.38
C LEU A 454 -14.38 2.88 18.83
N GLN A 455 -15.58 3.19 19.35
CA GLN A 455 -15.92 4.53 19.83
C GLN A 455 -15.03 4.97 21.00
N ALA A 456 -14.64 4.04 21.86
CA ALA A 456 -13.74 4.30 22.98
C ALA A 456 -12.29 4.58 22.58
N ASN A 457 -11.94 4.36 21.31
CA ASN A 457 -10.62 4.64 20.76
C ASN A 457 -10.53 6.05 20.17
N ARG A 458 -9.30 6.57 20.07
CA ARG A 458 -8.97 7.66 19.15
C ARG A 458 -8.74 7.05 17.79
N ILE A 459 -9.71 7.25 16.90
CA ILE A 459 -9.70 6.65 15.56
C ILE A 459 -8.89 7.56 14.66
N ARG A 460 -7.68 7.12 14.33
CA ARG A 460 -6.69 7.91 13.58
C ARG A 460 -6.38 7.24 12.26
N TRP A 461 -6.42 8.01 11.18
CA TRP A 461 -6.01 7.58 9.86
C TRP A 461 -4.86 8.45 9.36
N ASN A 462 -3.78 7.82 8.97
CA ASN A 462 -2.93 8.45 7.97
C ASN A 462 -3.80 8.73 6.74
N VAL A 463 -3.73 9.95 6.19
CA VAL A 463 -4.62 10.33 5.07
C VAL A 463 -4.45 9.41 3.86
N THR A 464 -3.26 8.90 3.64
CA THR A 464 -2.93 8.00 2.52
C THR A 464 -3.50 6.59 2.71
N ALA A 465 -3.76 6.16 3.95
CA ALA A 465 -4.43 4.88 4.25
C ALA A 465 -5.95 4.93 4.03
N MET A 466 -6.53 6.12 3.89
CA MET A 466 -7.96 6.28 3.65
C MET A 466 -8.35 5.92 2.21
N TRP A 467 -7.39 5.97 1.27
CA TRP A 467 -7.66 5.80 -0.16
C TRP A 467 -7.21 4.42 -0.65
N PRO A 468 -8.15 3.58 -1.08
CA PRO A 468 -7.85 2.25 -1.63
C PRO A 468 -6.84 2.28 -2.77
N GLU A 469 -6.85 3.32 -3.57
CA GLU A 469 -5.96 3.51 -4.71
C GLU A 469 -4.50 3.63 -4.27
N PHE A 470 -4.21 4.30 -3.16
CA PHE A 470 -2.86 4.40 -2.62
C PHE A 470 -2.33 3.06 -2.13
N MET A 471 -3.20 2.29 -1.48
CA MET A 471 -2.84 1.01 -0.88
C MET A 471 -2.63 -0.06 -1.95
N THR A 472 -3.60 -0.22 -2.87
CA THR A 472 -3.55 -1.23 -3.91
C THR A 472 -2.43 -1.00 -4.94
N ASN A 473 -2.13 0.26 -5.26
CA ASN A 473 -1.11 0.60 -6.27
C ASN A 473 0.28 0.83 -5.67
N GLY A 474 0.46 0.52 -4.39
CA GLY A 474 1.76 0.65 -3.73
C GLY A 474 2.32 2.07 -3.70
N ILE A 475 1.44 3.09 -3.77
CA ILE A 475 1.85 4.50 -3.70
C ILE A 475 2.26 4.82 -2.28
N ARG A 476 1.43 4.42 -1.28
CA ARG A 476 1.73 4.61 0.12
C ARG A 476 2.96 3.79 0.52
N SER A 477 3.91 4.47 1.14
CA SER A 477 5.14 3.88 1.68
C SER A 477 5.81 2.86 0.74
N SER A 478 5.83 3.18 -0.55
CA SER A 478 6.71 2.44 -1.44
C SER A 478 8.12 2.48 -0.84
N GLU A 479 8.78 1.36 -0.89
CA GLU A 479 10.13 1.23 -0.34
C GLU A 479 11.02 2.32 -0.91
N ILE A 480 11.46 3.21 -0.01
CA ILE A 480 12.47 4.18 -0.33
C ILE A 480 13.77 3.53 0.08
N THR A 481 14.50 3.07 -0.91
CA THR A 481 15.77 2.37 -0.72
C THR A 481 16.93 3.33 -0.50
N ASP A 482 16.73 4.63 -0.74
CA ASP A 482 17.73 5.68 -0.58
C ASP A 482 17.19 6.86 0.27
N ASP A 483 18.06 7.81 0.60
CA ASP A 483 17.74 9.01 1.37
C ASP A 483 16.88 10.03 0.60
N ARG A 484 16.38 9.70 -0.58
CA ARG A 484 15.60 10.59 -1.42
C ARG A 484 14.11 10.53 -1.09
N HIS A 485 13.45 11.66 -1.24
CA HIS A 485 12.00 11.74 -1.12
C HIS A 485 11.35 11.19 -2.39
N LYS A 486 10.43 10.23 -2.24
CA LYS A 486 9.54 9.88 -3.33
C LYS A 486 8.37 10.84 -3.36
N CYS A 487 8.08 11.37 -4.52
CA CYS A 487 6.92 12.22 -4.73
C CYS A 487 6.14 11.76 -5.95
N VAL A 488 4.83 11.68 -5.80
CA VAL A 488 3.89 11.26 -6.85
C VAL A 488 2.83 12.32 -7.04
N TYR A 489 2.60 12.74 -8.29
CA TYR A 489 1.47 13.58 -8.64
C TYR A 489 0.22 12.71 -8.81
N ILE A 490 -0.87 13.09 -8.17
CA ILE A 490 -2.14 12.36 -8.23
C ILE A 490 -3.12 13.15 -9.11
N PRO A 491 -3.41 12.66 -10.33
CA PRO A 491 -4.34 13.33 -11.24
C PRO A 491 -5.78 13.07 -10.78
N THR A 492 -6.41 14.06 -10.19
CA THR A 492 -7.78 13.99 -9.67
C THR A 492 -8.64 15.15 -10.17
N ASP A 493 -8.14 15.89 -11.17
CA ASP A 493 -8.79 17.03 -11.80
C ASP A 493 -9.48 16.65 -13.13
N GLY A 494 -10.51 17.40 -13.49
CA GLY A 494 -11.10 17.38 -14.83
C GLY A 494 -11.74 16.06 -15.23
N ALA A 495 -11.29 15.54 -16.38
CA ALA A 495 -11.93 14.41 -17.05
C ALA A 495 -11.78 13.08 -16.31
N TYR A 496 -10.86 12.96 -15.35
CA TYR A 496 -10.59 11.71 -14.64
C TYR A 496 -10.17 11.94 -13.19
N LYS A 497 -10.78 11.16 -12.28
CA LYS A 497 -10.44 11.15 -10.86
C LYS A 497 -9.65 9.89 -10.52
N TYR A 498 -8.38 10.04 -10.17
CA TYR A 498 -7.59 8.90 -9.69
C TYR A 498 -8.09 8.39 -8.33
N LEU A 499 -8.51 9.31 -7.44
CA LEU A 499 -9.09 8.99 -6.14
C LEU A 499 -10.61 9.11 -6.19
N ASN A 500 -11.32 8.04 -5.84
CA ASN A 500 -12.79 8.02 -5.86
C ASN A 500 -13.42 8.95 -4.82
N ASP A 501 -12.78 9.08 -3.66
CA ASP A 501 -13.32 9.82 -2.50
C ASP A 501 -12.80 11.26 -2.41
N VAL A 502 -12.14 11.78 -3.47
CA VAL A 502 -11.56 13.13 -3.50
C VAL A 502 -11.95 13.86 -4.78
N GLU A 503 -12.34 15.12 -4.65
CA GLU A 503 -12.56 16.06 -5.76
C GLU A 503 -11.66 17.27 -5.56
N ILE A 504 -10.97 17.69 -6.62
CA ILE A 504 -10.15 18.92 -6.61
C ILE A 504 -10.50 19.81 -7.81
N SER A 505 -10.23 21.11 -7.68
CA SER A 505 -10.30 22.03 -8.81
C SER A 505 -9.11 21.85 -9.75
N GLU A 506 -9.24 22.31 -10.99
CA GLU A 506 -8.16 22.29 -11.99
C GLU A 506 -6.91 23.10 -11.57
N GLU A 507 -7.07 24.05 -10.66
CA GLU A 507 -5.99 24.88 -10.12
C GLU A 507 -5.31 24.27 -8.90
N THR A 508 -5.75 23.10 -8.47
CA THR A 508 -5.20 22.36 -7.32
C THR A 508 -4.22 21.29 -7.78
N GLU A 509 -3.02 21.31 -7.23
CA GLU A 509 -2.03 20.25 -7.42
C GLU A 509 -2.03 19.34 -6.20
N PHE A 510 -2.21 18.05 -6.42
CA PHE A 510 -2.31 17.04 -5.37
C PHE A 510 -1.08 16.13 -5.40
N LEU A 511 -0.17 16.30 -4.43
CA LEU A 511 1.13 15.64 -4.39
C LEU A 511 1.24 14.76 -3.15
N TYR A 512 1.57 13.51 -3.36
CA TYR A 512 1.99 12.59 -2.31
C TYR A 512 3.49 12.68 -2.10
N TRP A 513 3.90 12.76 -0.84
CA TRP A 513 5.29 12.77 -0.43
C TRP A 513 5.55 11.69 0.58
N THR A 514 6.63 10.97 0.39
CA THR A 514 7.17 10.07 1.40
C THR A 514 8.68 10.22 1.47
N GLY A 515 9.24 10.08 2.64
CA GLY A 515 10.68 10.19 2.85
C GLY A 515 11.13 9.36 4.04
N ARG A 516 12.20 8.60 3.83
CA ARG A 516 13.04 8.15 4.94
C ARG A 516 14.12 9.19 5.10
N GLY A 517 14.21 9.86 6.20
CA GLY A 517 15.29 10.78 6.34
C GLY A 517 15.15 11.76 7.48
N ASN A 518 16.21 12.49 7.68
CA ASN A 518 16.35 13.45 8.75
C ASN A 518 15.35 14.59 8.61
N GLY A 519 14.53 14.78 9.64
CA GLY A 519 13.70 15.96 9.80
C GLY A 519 12.22 15.79 9.40
N TRP A 520 11.79 14.63 8.97
CA TRP A 520 10.36 14.37 8.75
C TRP A 520 9.70 13.99 10.07
N SER A 521 8.82 14.85 10.54
CA SER A 521 8.08 14.68 11.79
C SER A 521 6.65 14.22 11.56
N ASN A 522 6.37 13.59 10.43
CA ASN A 522 5.05 13.19 10.00
C ASN A 522 4.73 11.79 10.51
N MET A 523 3.44 11.50 10.68
CA MET A 523 3.00 10.17 11.03
C MET A 523 3.35 9.20 9.90
N GLN A 524 4.03 8.10 10.26
CA GLN A 524 4.43 7.05 9.31
C GLN A 524 5.24 7.54 8.08
N GLY A 525 5.80 8.76 8.16
CA GLY A 525 6.76 9.30 7.21
C GLY A 525 6.25 9.68 5.83
N ASP A 526 4.96 9.93 5.71
CA ASP A 526 4.36 10.42 4.49
C ASP A 526 3.39 11.58 4.76
N GLU A 527 3.04 12.31 3.72
CA GLU A 527 2.06 13.39 3.78
C GLU A 527 1.49 13.72 2.40
N MET A 528 0.35 14.38 2.37
CA MET A 528 -0.17 15.03 1.17
C MET A 528 0.19 16.51 1.17
N SER A 529 0.83 16.95 0.10
CA SER A 529 1.08 18.36 -0.19
C SER A 529 0.09 18.85 -1.26
N ILE A 530 -0.76 19.77 -0.89
CA ILE A 530 -1.80 20.29 -1.77
C ILE A 530 -1.47 21.74 -2.08
N ARG A 531 -1.30 22.05 -3.35
CA ARG A 531 -0.72 23.30 -3.84
C ARG A 531 -1.64 23.98 -4.84
N GLY A 532 -1.26 25.17 -5.24
CA GLY A 532 -2.04 26.00 -6.15
C GLY A 532 -3.15 26.75 -5.41
N LEU A 533 -4.19 27.16 -6.13
CA LEU A 533 -5.40 27.72 -5.54
C LEU A 533 -6.28 26.57 -5.03
N THR A 534 -5.85 26.01 -3.92
CA THR A 534 -6.43 24.79 -3.34
C THR A 534 -7.94 24.89 -3.16
N ASP A 535 -8.66 23.96 -3.77
CA ASP A 535 -10.07 23.70 -3.54
C ASP A 535 -10.28 22.19 -3.63
N CYS A 536 -10.48 21.54 -2.49
CA CYS A 536 -10.52 20.08 -2.38
C CYS A 536 -11.69 19.66 -1.51
N ILE A 537 -12.50 18.73 -2.01
CA ILE A 537 -13.58 18.07 -1.27
C ILE A 537 -13.16 16.61 -1.05
N MET A 538 -13.30 16.14 0.17
CA MET A 538 -12.93 14.77 0.54
C MET A 538 -14.08 14.12 1.31
N ARG A 539 -14.39 12.90 0.93
CA ARG A 539 -15.31 12.04 1.69
C ARG A 539 -14.61 11.53 2.95
N LEU A 540 -15.26 11.71 4.09
CA LEU A 540 -14.71 11.27 5.36
C LEU A 540 -14.99 9.79 5.64
N PRO A 541 -14.13 9.09 6.41
CA PRO A 541 -14.44 7.79 6.95
C PRO A 541 -15.68 7.82 7.85
N PRO A 542 -16.40 6.70 8.01
CA PRO A 542 -17.57 6.63 8.88
C PRO A 542 -17.16 6.69 10.36
N VAL A 543 -18.09 7.08 11.22
CA VAL A 543 -17.96 6.89 12.67
C VAL A 543 -18.47 5.50 13.08
N PRO A 544 -17.97 4.90 14.19
CA PRO A 544 -18.39 3.55 14.57
C PRO A 544 -19.82 3.46 15.12
N LYS A 545 -20.27 4.51 15.78
CA LYS A 545 -21.58 4.60 16.44
C LYS A 545 -22.08 6.03 16.41
N ARG A 546 -23.38 6.23 16.44
CA ARG A 546 -23.96 7.56 16.56
C ARG A 546 -23.51 8.22 17.87
N GLY A 547 -22.93 9.41 17.75
CA GLY A 547 -22.40 10.14 18.90
C GLY A 547 -21.84 11.50 18.49
N THR A 548 -21.42 12.29 19.47
CA THR A 548 -20.74 13.53 19.23
C THR A 548 -19.23 13.27 19.11
N TYR A 549 -18.65 13.70 18.02
CA TYR A 549 -17.22 13.51 17.72
C TYR A 549 -16.52 14.86 17.53
N GLU A 550 -15.29 14.90 17.98
CA GLU A 550 -14.33 15.93 17.62
C GLU A 550 -13.52 15.44 16.43
N LEU A 551 -13.56 16.16 15.31
CA LEU A 551 -12.68 15.92 14.17
C LEU A 551 -11.44 16.77 14.35
N ARG A 552 -10.30 16.09 14.34
CA ARG A 552 -8.97 16.68 14.46
C ARG A 552 -8.19 16.40 13.19
N TYR A 553 -7.25 17.26 12.93
CA TYR A 553 -6.48 17.24 11.73
C TYR A 553 -5.03 17.61 12.05
N ALA A 554 -4.10 16.76 11.67
CA ALA A 554 -2.68 17.01 11.83
C ALA A 554 -2.10 17.69 10.60
N ILE A 555 -1.32 18.72 10.84
CA ILE A 555 -0.77 19.58 9.82
C ILE A 555 0.58 20.14 10.25
N GLN A 556 1.45 20.29 9.31
CA GLN A 556 2.59 21.18 9.46
C GLN A 556 2.11 22.65 9.46
N CYS A 557 1.94 23.19 10.66
CA CYS A 557 1.68 24.63 10.84
C CYS A 557 2.99 25.41 10.97
N GLY A 558 2.90 26.68 10.63
CA GLY A 558 4.02 27.60 10.77
C GLY A 558 4.88 27.67 9.51
N GLY A 559 5.17 28.86 9.10
CA GLY A 559 6.03 29.12 7.93
C GLY A 559 5.37 29.98 6.88
N ASN A 560 6.21 30.75 6.18
CA ASN A 560 5.75 31.73 5.18
C ASN A 560 5.07 31.04 3.98
N ARG A 561 5.31 29.74 3.79
CA ARG A 561 4.74 28.98 2.66
C ARG A 561 3.35 28.43 2.95
N ARG A 562 2.85 28.51 4.19
CA ARG A 562 1.49 28.07 4.54
C ARG A 562 0.50 29.18 4.17
N GLY A 563 -0.73 28.79 3.86
CA GLY A 563 -1.80 29.69 3.48
C GLY A 563 -2.84 29.88 4.58
N MET A 564 -3.91 30.53 4.21
CA MET A 564 -5.14 30.63 5.00
C MET A 564 -6.23 29.81 4.29
N VAL A 565 -6.92 28.95 5.03
CA VAL A 565 -7.86 27.97 4.48
C VAL A 565 -9.21 28.07 5.17
N GLN A 566 -10.29 28.15 4.40
CA GLN A 566 -11.64 27.96 4.88
C GLN A 566 -12.03 26.51 4.79
N PHE A 567 -12.47 25.94 5.90
CA PHE A 567 -13.05 24.60 5.94
C PHE A 567 -14.56 24.65 5.83
N TYR A 568 -15.14 23.64 5.18
CA TYR A 568 -16.56 23.42 5.06
C TYR A 568 -16.88 21.97 5.40
N TRP A 569 -18.08 21.72 5.90
CA TRP A 569 -18.53 20.38 6.31
C TRP A 569 -20.01 20.18 6.00
N GLY A 570 -20.38 18.95 5.71
CA GLY A 570 -21.77 18.58 5.46
C GLY A 570 -21.93 17.17 4.93
N LYS A 571 -23.17 16.83 4.59
CA LYS A 571 -23.55 15.51 4.05
C LYS A 571 -23.68 15.53 2.51
N ASP A 572 -23.86 16.68 1.92
CA ASP A 572 -23.96 16.88 0.47
C ASP A 572 -22.70 17.62 -0.01
N PRO A 573 -21.86 17.00 -0.86
CA PRO A 573 -20.64 17.64 -1.34
C PRO A 573 -20.89 18.94 -2.13
N ASN A 574 -22.10 19.09 -2.70
CA ASN A 574 -22.49 20.29 -3.42
C ASN A 574 -23.04 21.42 -2.52
N ASN A 575 -23.32 21.11 -1.25
CA ASN A 575 -23.90 22.07 -0.30
C ASN A 575 -23.27 21.92 1.09
N LEU A 576 -22.01 22.31 1.21
CA LEU A 576 -21.25 22.25 2.45
C LEU A 576 -21.29 23.59 3.18
N ALA A 577 -21.52 23.55 4.49
CA ALA A 577 -21.54 24.74 5.33
C ALA A 577 -20.13 25.14 5.78
N ALA A 578 -19.81 26.42 5.75
CA ALA A 578 -18.56 26.96 6.26
C ALA A 578 -18.42 26.71 7.77
N MET A 579 -17.23 26.23 8.18
CA MET A 579 -16.90 25.99 9.58
C MET A 579 -16.11 27.18 10.14
N GLY A 580 -16.75 27.97 10.97
CA GLY A 580 -16.10 29.11 11.60
C GLY A 580 -15.47 30.10 10.62
N ILE A 581 -14.42 30.76 11.07
CA ILE A 581 -13.61 31.68 10.25
C ILE A 581 -12.45 30.94 9.58
N PRO A 582 -11.88 31.46 8.48
CA PRO A 582 -10.72 30.88 7.85
C PRO A 582 -9.56 30.68 8.83
N MET A 583 -8.93 29.52 8.73
CA MET A 583 -7.81 29.14 9.58
C MET A 583 -6.49 29.60 8.96
N ASP A 584 -5.73 30.42 9.70
CA ASP A 584 -4.38 30.82 9.28
C ASP A 584 -3.37 29.72 9.66
N LEU A 585 -2.91 28.97 8.67
CA LEU A 585 -1.95 27.87 8.84
C LEU A 585 -0.50 28.35 8.95
N ARG A 586 -0.24 29.64 8.76
CA ARG A 586 1.06 30.25 9.00
C ARG A 586 1.33 30.39 10.50
N GLN A 587 0.27 30.42 11.30
CA GLN A 587 0.35 30.51 12.75
C GLN A 587 0.72 29.13 13.36
N GLY A 588 1.86 29.04 14.01
CA GLY A 588 2.29 27.90 14.79
C GLY A 588 1.96 28.07 16.27
N ALA A 589 1.96 26.98 17.02
CA ALA A 589 1.73 27.00 18.47
C ALA A 589 2.99 27.33 19.29
N TYR A 590 4.10 27.54 18.67
CA TYR A 590 5.41 27.79 19.30
C TYR A 590 6.10 29.04 18.74
N ALA A 591 7.05 29.56 19.49
CA ALA A 591 7.91 30.63 19.05
C ALA A 591 8.81 30.16 17.91
N ARG A 592 8.91 30.95 16.85
CA ARG A 592 9.64 30.58 15.64
C ARG A 592 10.83 31.51 15.42
N ASN A 593 12.01 30.94 15.20
CA ASN A 593 13.17 31.69 14.77
C ASN A 593 13.11 31.96 13.27
N THR A 594 13.29 33.20 12.89
CA THR A 594 13.40 33.65 11.50
C THR A 594 14.73 34.38 11.32
N ALA A 595 15.14 34.62 10.08
CA ALA A 595 16.33 35.40 9.78
C ALA A 595 16.27 36.84 10.36
N SER A 596 15.07 37.35 10.65
CA SER A 596 14.81 38.68 11.21
C SER A 596 14.52 38.67 12.72
N GLY A 597 14.65 37.53 13.39
CA GLY A 597 14.41 37.37 14.84
C GLY A 597 13.40 36.27 15.19
N THR A 598 13.05 36.17 16.47
CA THR A 598 12.07 35.20 16.99
C THR A 598 10.67 35.80 16.92
N ILE A 599 9.75 35.10 16.27
CA ILE A 599 8.32 35.43 16.32
C ILE A 599 7.72 34.69 17.52
N PRO A 600 7.26 35.39 18.55
CA PRO A 600 6.62 34.74 19.71
C PRO A 600 5.31 34.06 19.28
N SER A 601 4.99 32.93 19.89
CA SER A 601 3.66 32.35 19.82
C SER A 601 2.90 32.71 21.09
N ASP A 602 1.74 33.37 20.93
CA ASP A 602 0.84 33.66 22.05
C ASP A 602 0.14 32.40 22.58
N ILE A 603 0.27 31.27 21.88
CA ILE A 603 -0.38 30.00 22.20
C ILE A 603 0.41 29.25 23.28
N GLY A 604 1.73 29.36 23.27
CA GLY A 604 2.59 28.89 24.35
C GLY A 604 2.79 27.39 24.39
N TYR A 605 3.17 26.78 23.25
CA TYR A 605 3.66 25.42 23.24
C TYR A 605 4.90 25.26 24.14
N ALA A 606 4.92 24.20 24.93
CA ALA A 606 6.12 23.73 25.62
C ALA A 606 6.19 22.21 25.52
N GLU A 607 7.42 21.69 25.51
CA GLU A 607 7.63 20.25 25.60
C GLU A 607 7.11 19.71 26.93
N ASP A 608 6.75 18.44 26.94
CA ASP A 608 6.38 17.80 28.18
C ASP A 608 7.59 17.60 29.08
N THR A 609 7.36 17.71 30.39
CA THR A 609 8.32 17.50 31.46
C THR A 609 7.89 16.30 32.30
N ASP A 610 8.64 16.02 33.39
CA ASP A 610 8.25 15.02 34.39
C ASP A 610 7.13 15.50 35.33
N ASP A 611 6.67 16.74 35.17
CA ASP A 611 5.58 17.34 35.96
C ASP A 611 4.26 17.20 35.14
N ASP A 612 3.42 16.28 35.60
CA ASP A 612 2.15 15.99 34.95
C ASP A 612 1.15 17.17 35.02
N ASP A 613 1.16 17.93 36.11
CA ASP A 613 0.28 19.11 36.25
C ASP A 613 0.69 20.22 35.30
N TYR A 614 1.99 20.45 35.16
CA TYR A 614 2.51 21.38 34.14
C TYR A 614 2.14 20.97 32.74
N ASN A 615 2.30 19.69 32.39
CA ASN A 615 1.96 19.17 31.07
C ASN A 615 0.46 19.34 30.76
N ALA A 616 -0.39 19.05 31.78
CA ALA A 616 -1.84 19.22 31.65
C ALA A 616 -2.24 20.70 31.43
N GLU A 617 -1.56 21.64 32.09
CA GLU A 617 -1.79 23.06 31.87
C GLU A 617 -1.44 23.50 30.45
N ILE A 618 -0.31 23.04 29.93
CA ILE A 618 0.10 23.32 28.55
C ILE A 618 -0.89 22.74 27.56
N ASP A 619 -1.30 21.47 27.74
CA ASP A 619 -2.28 20.81 26.87
C ASP A 619 -3.63 21.55 26.89
N LYS A 620 -4.08 22.00 28.06
CA LYS A 620 -5.30 22.81 28.20
C LYS A 620 -5.18 24.17 27.50
N ARG A 621 -4.03 24.83 27.60
CA ARG A 621 -3.77 26.11 26.92
C ARG A 621 -3.82 25.96 25.41
N LEU A 622 -3.14 24.93 24.90
CA LEU A 622 -3.16 24.61 23.46
C LEU A 622 -4.58 24.34 22.99
N ARG A 623 -5.32 23.51 23.72
CA ARG A 623 -6.69 23.11 23.37
C ARG A 623 -7.66 24.31 23.37
N ASN A 624 -7.52 25.24 24.30
CA ASN A 624 -8.31 26.48 24.33
C ASN A 624 -8.10 27.37 23.09
N ASN A 625 -6.96 27.21 22.42
CA ASN A 625 -6.63 27.91 21.18
C ASN A 625 -6.84 27.03 19.92
N GLY A 626 -7.49 25.87 20.06
CA GLY A 626 -7.77 24.94 18.96
C GLY A 626 -6.57 24.13 18.48
N PHE A 627 -5.52 24.04 19.31
CA PHE A 627 -4.32 23.24 19.01
C PHE A 627 -4.22 22.07 19.98
N MET A 628 -3.53 21.01 19.53
CA MET A 628 -3.12 19.89 20.36
C MET A 628 -1.76 19.40 19.92
N LYS A 629 -0.96 18.89 20.83
CA LYS A 629 0.30 18.21 20.49
C LYS A 629 0.03 17.00 19.61
N GLY A 630 1.01 16.56 18.85
CA GLY A 630 0.95 15.30 18.11
C GLY A 630 0.78 14.10 19.04
N CYS A 631 0.40 12.94 18.48
CA CYS A 631 0.32 11.69 19.23
C CYS A 631 1.70 11.16 19.63
N GLN A 632 1.74 10.13 20.45
CA GLN A 632 3.00 9.44 20.82
C GLN A 632 3.40 8.41 19.74
N GLN A 633 3.56 8.84 18.52
CA GLN A 633 4.11 8.04 17.43
C GLN A 633 5.55 8.47 17.17
N TYR A 634 6.37 7.54 16.64
CA TYR A 634 7.72 7.89 16.21
C TYR A 634 7.72 8.71 14.94
N THR A 635 8.67 9.65 14.86
CA THR A 635 8.89 10.41 13.63
C THR A 635 9.80 9.64 12.68
N ALA A 636 9.65 9.91 11.39
CA ALA A 636 10.48 9.35 10.34
C ALA A 636 11.97 9.69 10.49
N GLY A 637 12.27 10.86 10.99
CA GLY A 637 13.63 11.41 11.04
C GLY A 637 14.52 10.88 12.15
N SER A 638 14.05 9.91 12.95
CA SER A 638 14.81 9.42 14.08
C SER A 638 15.07 7.92 14.01
N PRO A 639 16.12 7.48 13.28
CA PRO A 639 16.56 6.10 13.35
C PRO A 639 16.92 5.75 14.81
N GLY A 640 16.20 4.82 15.39
CA GLY A 640 16.34 4.45 16.80
C GLY A 640 15.32 5.07 17.75
N GLY A 641 14.34 5.82 17.22
CA GLY A 641 13.12 6.19 17.94
C GLY A 641 13.32 7.12 19.14
N SER A 642 14.20 8.12 19.03
CA SER A 642 14.39 9.10 20.11
C SER A 642 13.36 10.23 20.08
N ASP A 643 12.77 10.52 18.89
CA ASP A 643 11.87 11.66 18.73
C ASP A 643 10.44 11.20 18.46
N MET A 644 9.55 11.63 19.31
CA MET A 644 8.12 11.37 19.22
C MET A 644 7.43 12.53 18.53
N MET A 645 6.38 12.26 17.75
CA MET A 645 5.55 13.32 17.14
C MET A 645 5.01 14.28 18.18
N ARG A 646 4.75 13.81 19.42
CA ARG A 646 4.31 14.66 20.53
C ARG A 646 5.32 15.76 20.88
N LYS A 647 6.61 15.52 20.66
CA LYS A 647 7.67 16.52 20.84
C LYS A 647 7.86 17.43 19.62
N SER A 648 7.25 17.08 18.49
CA SER A 648 7.39 17.87 17.28
C SER A 648 6.54 19.14 17.37
N THR A 649 7.18 20.26 17.20
CA THR A 649 6.51 21.56 17.08
C THR A 649 5.91 21.78 15.70
N ILE A 650 6.18 20.90 14.76
CA ILE A 650 5.77 20.99 13.35
C ILE A 650 4.47 20.22 13.14
N CYS A 651 4.37 19.00 13.65
CA CYS A 651 3.20 18.13 13.51
C CYS A 651 2.22 18.36 14.67
N ILE A 652 1.52 19.47 14.63
CA ILE A 652 0.54 19.83 15.65
C ILE A 652 -0.85 19.56 15.12
N ARG A 653 -1.75 19.04 15.98
CA ARG A 653 -3.15 18.84 15.61
C ARG A 653 -3.96 20.12 15.76
N ARG A 654 -4.90 20.29 14.86
CA ARG A 654 -5.93 21.35 14.94
C ARG A 654 -7.29 20.68 15.10
N ILE A 655 -8.08 21.24 16.01
CA ILE A 655 -9.47 20.85 16.21
C ILE A 655 -10.29 21.59 15.14
N LEU A 656 -10.94 20.83 14.24
CA LEU A 656 -11.72 21.40 13.14
C LEU A 656 -13.18 21.62 13.55
N LEU A 657 -13.82 20.59 14.13
CA LEU A 657 -15.22 20.67 14.48
C LEU A 657 -15.59 19.70 15.61
N ARG A 658 -16.75 19.95 16.21
CA ARG A 658 -17.44 19.03 17.14
C ARG A 658 -18.86 18.89 16.64
N GLN A 659 -19.24 17.69 16.21
CA GLN A 659 -20.54 17.44 15.61
C GLN A 659 -21.10 16.08 16.03
N THR A 660 -22.42 15.99 16.07
CA THR A 660 -23.09 14.70 16.17
C THR A 660 -23.09 14.05 14.79
N MET A 661 -22.55 12.85 14.73
CA MET A 661 -22.42 12.06 13.51
C MET A 661 -23.12 10.72 13.67
N ASP A 662 -23.57 10.18 12.55
CA ASP A 662 -24.27 8.89 12.46
C ASP A 662 -23.50 7.97 11.50
N PRO A 663 -23.28 6.68 11.85
CA PRO A 663 -22.54 5.73 11.00
C PRO A 663 -23.24 5.40 9.68
N ASP A 664 -24.55 5.66 9.57
CA ASP A 664 -25.32 5.42 8.35
C ASP A 664 -25.35 6.63 7.40
N GLU A 665 -24.74 7.74 7.81
CA GLU A 665 -24.63 8.96 7.02
C GLU A 665 -23.24 9.12 6.41
N THR A 666 -23.18 9.77 5.27
CA THR A 666 -21.90 10.14 4.63
C THR A 666 -21.59 11.60 4.92
N TYR A 667 -20.34 11.86 5.28
CA TYR A 667 -19.87 13.21 5.57
C TYR A 667 -18.72 13.59 4.64
N TYR A 668 -18.65 14.88 4.32
CA TYR A 668 -17.63 15.48 3.47
C TYR A 668 -17.00 16.66 4.17
N ILE A 669 -15.71 16.84 3.94
CA ILE A 669 -14.97 18.03 4.28
C ILE A 669 -14.47 18.68 3.00
N ARG A 670 -14.58 20.00 2.91
CA ARG A 670 -13.94 20.80 1.87
C ARG A 670 -12.98 21.76 2.53
N PHE A 671 -11.82 21.90 1.95
CA PHE A 671 -10.87 22.94 2.32
C PHE A 671 -10.49 23.75 1.09
N LYS A 672 -10.62 25.07 1.23
CA LYS A 672 -10.41 26.01 0.14
C LYS A 672 -9.52 27.14 0.62
N THR A 673 -8.47 27.43 -0.14
CA THR A 673 -7.65 28.62 0.14
C THR A 673 -8.49 29.88 -0.02
N VAL A 674 -8.28 30.84 0.89
CA VAL A 674 -8.90 32.17 0.81
C VAL A 674 -7.89 33.23 0.36
N MET A 675 -6.67 32.83 0.11
CA MET A 675 -5.60 33.70 -0.41
C MET A 675 -5.47 33.48 -1.91
N ASP A 676 -5.42 34.56 -2.65
CA ASP A 676 -5.11 34.53 -4.09
C ASP A 676 -3.58 34.47 -4.30
N ASP A 677 -2.99 33.36 -3.83
CA ASP A 677 -1.56 33.12 -3.92
C ASP A 677 -1.30 31.62 -4.14
N PRO A 678 -1.07 31.20 -5.39
CA PRO A 678 -0.88 29.79 -5.73
C PRO A 678 0.44 29.20 -5.19
N THR A 679 1.31 30.02 -4.62
CA THR A 679 2.57 29.56 -4.03
C THR A 679 2.43 29.05 -2.60
N ARG A 680 1.22 29.10 -2.04
CA ARG A 680 0.92 28.62 -0.69
C ARG A 680 0.56 27.14 -0.72
N TYR A 681 1.03 26.44 0.31
CA TYR A 681 0.85 25.00 0.45
C TYR A 681 -0.08 24.68 1.59
N PHE A 682 -0.89 23.66 1.37
CA PHE A 682 -1.66 22.98 2.39
C PHE A 682 -1.10 21.58 2.55
N TYR A 683 -0.75 21.18 3.77
CA TYR A 683 -0.26 19.83 4.05
C TYR A 683 -1.26 19.08 4.91
N MET A 684 -1.42 17.79 4.65
CA MET A 684 -2.28 16.90 5.39
C MET A 684 -1.50 15.62 5.73
N ASP A 685 -1.38 15.33 7.02
CA ASP A 685 -0.67 14.19 7.57
C ASP A 685 -1.69 13.10 7.98
N TYR A 686 -2.49 13.36 9.02
CA TYR A 686 -3.52 12.41 9.46
C TYR A 686 -4.79 13.13 9.94
N LEU A 687 -5.89 12.38 9.92
CA LEU A 687 -7.18 12.75 10.52
C LEU A 687 -7.44 11.90 11.75
N GLU A 688 -8.21 12.45 12.70
CA GLU A 688 -8.58 11.73 13.92
C GLU A 688 -10.01 12.06 14.33
N TYR A 689 -10.80 11.01 14.63
CA TYR A 689 -12.04 11.15 15.38
C TYR A 689 -11.84 10.76 16.84
N THR A 690 -12.38 11.58 17.72
CA THR A 690 -12.44 11.27 19.14
C THR A 690 -13.85 11.52 19.64
N ALA A 691 -14.48 10.49 20.20
CA ALA A 691 -15.84 10.62 20.73
C ALA A 691 -15.85 11.48 21.99
N LYS A 692 -17.00 12.11 22.26
CA LYS A 692 -17.18 12.99 23.42
C LYS A 692 -16.86 12.28 24.75
N GLU A 693 -17.27 11.03 24.85
CA GLU A 693 -17.02 10.18 26.01
C GLU A 693 -15.54 9.93 26.28
N VAL A 694 -14.69 10.13 25.26
CA VAL A 694 -13.23 9.99 25.35
C VAL A 694 -12.57 11.34 25.61
N TYR A 695 -12.87 12.37 24.83
CA TYR A 695 -12.15 13.65 24.97
C TYR A 695 -12.57 14.49 26.18
N ASP A 696 -13.76 14.26 26.72
CA ASP A 696 -14.27 14.92 27.94
C ASP A 696 -14.00 14.09 29.21
N ASN A 697 -13.44 12.88 29.08
CA ASN A 697 -13.19 12.00 30.21
C ASN A 697 -11.79 12.25 30.80
N PRO A 698 -11.68 12.77 32.04
CA PRO A 698 -10.40 13.02 32.68
C PRO A 698 -9.62 11.75 33.02
N GLN A 699 -10.28 10.57 32.99
CA GLN A 699 -9.62 9.27 33.22
C GLN A 699 -8.95 8.72 31.94
N THR A 700 -9.20 9.32 30.79
CA THR A 700 -8.56 8.97 29.52
C THR A 700 -7.73 10.16 29.04
N PRO A 701 -6.54 10.36 29.60
CA PRO A 701 -5.70 11.49 29.20
C PRO A 701 -5.41 11.47 27.70
N GLU A 702 -5.31 12.66 27.12
CA GLU A 702 -5.03 12.80 25.71
C GLU A 702 -3.66 12.22 25.36
N ASP A 703 -3.62 11.47 24.27
CA ASP A 703 -2.42 11.09 23.54
C ASP A 703 -1.38 10.28 24.31
N ILE A 704 -1.85 9.31 25.01
CA ILE A 704 -0.94 8.28 25.45
C ILE A 704 -0.45 7.49 24.22
N TRP A 705 -1.36 7.19 23.28
CA TRP A 705 -1.02 6.43 22.05
C TRP A 705 -1.77 6.94 20.83
#